data_941b1750bb68ce48b8a28e0cde078a1a
#
_entry.id   941b1750bb68ce48b8a28e0cde078a1a
#
_cell.length_a   1.000
_cell.length_b   1.000
_cell.length_c   1.000
_cell.angle_alpha   90.00
_cell.angle_beta   90.00
_cell.angle_gamma   90.00
#
_symmetry.space_group_name_H-M   'P 1'
#
loop_
_entity.id
_entity.type
_entity.pdbx_description
1 polymer ?
#
loop_
_entity_poly.entity_id
_entity_poly.type
_entity_poly.pdbx_seq_one_letter_code
_entity_poly.pdbx_strand_id
1 'polypeptide(L)'
;MQFKLYRIIISVLIITCVAFGQATILHSPPREVVMDVPILIESIIEDNTSDVERVRVFYRVAGQSAYLEEEMLEYMGVFKANIPAEYVTESGVEYLIVAEFSDGSMAAFPEADPYNVPMFLSAQRRVESVGMNEIALREIQGGIPSNVIILGPEEGEIVASEEVIIAVSLFNTPDVDLKSITLELDDVSILEYTEIAEDLIVARPKNVQPGMHTIKLNMANHIGDSYSTVIWHFTVVRTVAQARRIFNYSGRVTAQTSSEQVRGIRQNIHYVRANANGSFDWLSFTAKGFLSSQEDPDRQPRNRLMAGLKTTYFDLFFGDVNPQLSEFTLRGKRVRGLEAHLKLKYFNVHFVTGESERAIPGMISSIPDTISQGLQYKRSGYTYSRKVIGIRPYFGTGRHFQFGLSLLKALDDTLSVKKEYGGISEIGDTFINMGGVNKPKDNIVLGTDFTISIDNRRFVWKSDAAFSYLNRDISDGPLTLRDLDTFAPGDSLENDTLSFGEFNIPLSDIPIDPGDISNIFIINQNLSPLLPIVPDSNGVVGLKEFLNMPSTAFKTALTLNYFNNFVVLKYQRVGPEFNSLGNPFMRSDIQGVSLSDKIRLFSNKIFITLNYDQIRDNLLENKPATTTTSSFAAGFRLYPGEGLPSINFNTRHYSRSNDITELDTSYYYDDYGNVIEDSLKLSDKREKNMTIRQNIQISHLIELGGV
;
A
#
# COMPACT_ATOMS: atom_id res chain seq x y z
N MET A 1 12.95 21.81 11.15
CA MET A 1 13.01 20.34 11.28
C MET A 1 11.68 19.64 11.06
N GLN A 2 10.75 20.26 10.42
CA GLN A 2 9.37 19.85 10.27
C GLN A 2 8.92 19.42 8.90
N PHE A 3 9.84 19.30 8.07
CA PHE A 3 9.71 19.27 6.64
C PHE A 3 9.80 17.91 6.01
N LYS A 4 10.21 16.92 6.79
CA LYS A 4 10.68 15.65 6.26
C LYS A 4 9.59 14.65 5.94
N LEU A 5 8.47 14.69 6.65
CA LEU A 5 7.36 13.77 6.41
C LEU A 5 6.60 14.08 5.12
N TYR A 6 6.61 15.34 4.74
CA TYR A 6 5.88 15.82 3.59
C TYR A 6 6.56 15.52 2.26
N ARG A 7 7.89 15.60 2.25
CA ARG A 7 8.67 15.26 1.06
C ARG A 7 8.47 13.81 0.63
N ILE A 8 8.21 12.90 1.56
CA ILE A 8 8.10 11.48 1.25
C ILE A 8 6.78 11.13 0.60
N ILE A 9 5.69 11.73 1.04
CA ILE A 9 4.38 11.54 0.42
C ILE A 9 4.40 12.09 -1.02
N ILE A 10 5.12 13.18 -1.26
CA ILE A 10 5.33 13.75 -2.60
C ILE A 10 6.36 12.95 -3.39
N SER A 11 7.40 12.45 -2.76
CA SER A 11 8.46 11.76 -3.47
C SER A 11 8.15 10.31 -3.80
N VAL A 12 7.25 9.65 -3.07
CA VAL A 12 6.63 8.39 -3.56
C VAL A 12 5.77 8.66 -4.81
N LEU A 13 5.28 9.89 -4.96
CA LEU A 13 4.62 10.36 -6.19
C LEU A 13 5.60 10.82 -7.29
N ILE A 14 6.83 11.21 -6.93
CA ILE A 14 7.84 11.77 -7.87
C ILE A 14 8.84 10.70 -8.34
N ILE A 15 8.78 9.45 -7.86
CA ILE A 15 9.64 8.35 -8.37
C ILE A 15 9.45 8.10 -9.90
N THR A 16 8.81 9.00 -10.60
CA THR A 16 8.66 8.92 -12.05
C THR A 16 9.55 9.86 -12.85
N CYS A 17 10.39 10.64 -12.24
CA CYS A 17 11.31 11.49 -13.00
C CYS A 17 12.67 11.50 -12.31
N VAL A 18 13.60 10.89 -12.97
CA VAL A 18 15.07 10.97 -12.95
C VAL A 18 15.72 9.64 -12.58
N ALA A 19 16.03 8.87 -13.59
CA ALA A 19 17.03 7.83 -13.55
C ALA A 19 18.42 8.48 -13.54
N PHE A 20 18.97 8.77 -12.37
CA PHE A 20 20.39 8.98 -12.18
C PHE A 20 20.82 8.08 -11.01
N GLY A 21 21.92 7.36 -11.20
CA GLY A 21 22.59 6.48 -10.27
C GLY A 21 21.68 5.82 -9.25
N GLN A 22 21.24 4.59 -9.49
CA GLN A 22 20.30 3.93 -8.59
C GLN A 22 20.98 3.67 -7.26
N ALA A 23 20.54 4.40 -6.25
CA ALA A 23 20.82 4.05 -4.88
C ALA A 23 20.20 2.69 -4.56
N THR A 24 20.97 1.82 -3.95
CA THR A 24 20.53 0.47 -3.60
C THR A 24 20.40 0.34 -2.09
N ILE A 25 19.25 -0.15 -1.62
CA ILE A 25 19.06 -0.51 -0.22
C ILE A 25 19.54 -1.93 0.00
N LEU A 26 20.65 -2.08 0.72
CA LEU A 26 21.13 -3.37 1.18
C LEU A 26 20.47 -3.69 2.52
N HIS A 27 19.57 -4.65 2.52
CA HIS A 27 18.86 -5.10 3.70
C HIS A 27 18.78 -6.62 3.75
N SER A 28 19.05 -7.18 4.93
CA SER A 28 18.87 -8.60 5.20
C SER A 28 17.70 -8.77 6.18
N PRO A 29 16.58 -9.35 5.74
CA PRO A 29 15.44 -9.58 6.61
C PRO A 29 15.82 -10.41 7.84
N PRO A 30 15.30 -10.08 9.04
CA PRO A 30 15.48 -10.89 10.24
C PRO A 30 15.05 -12.33 10.02
N ARG A 31 15.86 -13.28 10.47
CA ARG A 31 15.60 -14.73 10.25
C ARG A 31 14.62 -15.31 11.25
N GLU A 32 14.64 -14.79 12.46
CA GLU A 32 13.79 -15.23 13.55
C GLU A 32 13.05 -14.03 14.13
N VAL A 33 11.74 -14.11 14.13
CA VAL A 33 10.86 -13.08 14.66
C VAL A 33 9.98 -13.73 15.71
N VAL A 34 9.97 -13.16 16.91
CA VAL A 34 9.20 -13.67 18.05
C VAL A 34 8.00 -12.74 18.26
N MET A 35 6.82 -13.31 18.46
CA MET A 35 5.60 -12.57 18.76
C MET A 35 5.78 -11.68 19.99
N ASP A 36 5.11 -10.54 19.98
CA ASP A 36 5.16 -9.55 21.06
C ASP A 36 6.60 -9.06 21.42
N VAL A 37 7.56 -9.24 20.49
CA VAL A 37 8.93 -8.74 20.62
C VAL A 37 9.20 -7.75 19.49
N PRO A 38 9.78 -6.57 19.76
CA PRO A 38 10.13 -5.62 18.71
C PRO A 38 11.11 -6.23 17.72
N ILE A 39 10.94 -5.90 16.43
CA ILE A 39 11.84 -6.35 15.37
C ILE A 39 12.78 -5.22 15.02
N LEU A 40 14.08 -5.44 15.17
CA LEU A 40 15.09 -4.51 14.67
C LEU A 40 15.24 -4.69 13.15
N ILE A 41 15.02 -3.61 12.41
CA ILE A 41 15.27 -3.51 10.97
C ILE A 41 16.53 -2.68 10.76
N GLU A 42 17.48 -3.25 10.03
CA GLU A 42 18.75 -2.60 9.70
C GLU A 42 18.93 -2.56 8.19
N SER A 43 19.40 -1.44 7.66
CA SER A 43 19.72 -1.29 6.23
C SER A 43 20.96 -0.45 6.02
N ILE A 44 21.64 -0.71 4.91
CA ILE A 44 22.76 0.12 4.41
C ILE A 44 22.30 0.69 3.07
N ILE A 45 22.54 1.97 2.87
CA ILE A 45 22.20 2.65 1.64
C ILE A 45 23.49 2.86 0.85
N GLU A 46 23.57 2.22 -0.32
CA GLU A 46 24.65 2.45 -1.27
C GLU A 46 24.19 3.45 -2.32
N ASP A 47 24.71 4.66 -2.26
CA ASP A 47 24.62 5.65 -3.31
C ASP A 47 25.99 6.27 -3.57
N ASN A 48 26.34 6.42 -4.84
CA ASN A 48 27.62 6.98 -5.25
C ASN A 48 27.53 8.47 -5.61
N THR A 49 26.35 9.09 -5.57
CA THR A 49 26.12 10.41 -6.18
C THR A 49 25.39 11.42 -5.31
N SER A 50 24.59 10.99 -4.34
CA SER A 50 23.74 11.90 -3.56
C SER A 50 23.76 11.55 -2.07
N ASP A 51 23.73 12.57 -1.21
CA ASP A 51 23.64 12.35 0.23
C ASP A 51 22.25 11.81 0.61
N VAL A 52 22.22 10.81 1.48
CA VAL A 52 20.99 10.29 2.05
C VAL A 52 20.38 11.34 2.98
N GLU A 53 19.22 11.83 2.64
CA GLU A 53 18.51 12.79 3.48
C GLU A 53 17.75 12.08 4.58
N ARG A 54 17.12 10.91 4.27
CA ARG A 54 16.27 10.21 5.21
C ARG A 54 15.99 8.77 4.80
N VAL A 55 15.88 7.87 5.77
CA VAL A 55 15.45 6.48 5.58
C VAL A 55 14.30 6.16 6.52
N ARG A 56 13.28 5.44 6.04
CA ARG A 56 12.13 5.01 6.84
C ARG A 56 11.73 3.59 6.56
N VAL A 57 11.25 2.92 7.59
CA VAL A 57 10.54 1.66 7.48
C VAL A 57 9.03 1.90 7.59
N PHE A 58 8.29 1.33 6.67
CA PHE A 58 6.83 1.23 6.69
C PHE A 58 6.46 -0.20 7.02
N TYR A 59 5.58 -0.39 7.97
CA TYR A 59 5.21 -1.73 8.45
C TYR A 59 3.73 -1.83 8.80
N ARG A 60 3.20 -3.06 8.76
CA ARG A 60 1.82 -3.37 9.16
C ARG A 60 1.73 -4.82 9.63
N VAL A 61 0.69 -5.15 10.38
CA VAL A 61 0.31 -6.55 10.59
C VAL A 61 -0.08 -7.15 9.24
N ALA A 62 0.39 -8.35 8.95
CA ALA A 62 0.12 -8.98 7.66
C ALA A 62 -1.39 -9.09 7.38
N GLY A 63 -1.75 -8.73 6.14
CA GLY A 63 -3.14 -8.67 5.70
C GLY A 63 -3.89 -7.39 6.07
N GLN A 64 -3.33 -6.51 6.88
CA GLN A 64 -3.88 -5.17 7.10
C GLN A 64 -3.53 -4.26 5.92
N SER A 65 -4.35 -3.25 5.74
CA SER A 65 -4.25 -2.38 4.57
C SER A 65 -3.44 -1.11 4.80
N ALA A 66 -3.31 -0.66 6.05
CA ALA A 66 -2.64 0.58 6.38
C ALA A 66 -1.25 0.32 6.93
N TYR A 67 -0.25 0.98 6.35
CA TYR A 67 1.11 1.00 6.88
C TYR A 67 1.26 2.07 7.96
N LEU A 68 2.06 1.74 8.93
CA LEU A 68 2.66 2.68 9.88
C LEU A 68 4.08 2.96 9.42
N GLU A 69 4.61 4.10 9.82
CA GLU A 69 5.95 4.51 9.45
C GLU A 69 6.81 4.80 10.68
N GLU A 70 8.09 4.46 10.59
CA GLU A 70 9.10 4.79 11.59
C GLU A 70 10.37 5.27 10.89
N GLU A 71 10.97 6.35 11.39
CA GLU A 71 12.23 6.88 10.85
C GLU A 71 13.40 5.99 11.29
N MET A 72 14.22 5.57 10.36
CA MET A 72 15.43 4.79 10.63
C MET A 72 16.56 5.75 10.99
N LEU A 73 17.17 5.54 12.13
CA LEU A 73 18.28 6.36 12.61
C LEU A 73 19.60 5.79 12.07
N GLU A 74 20.41 6.66 11.49
CA GLU A 74 21.74 6.28 11.01
C GLU A 74 22.73 6.12 12.18
N TYR A 75 23.42 5.00 12.20
CA TYR A 75 24.55 4.74 13.10
C TYR A 75 25.68 4.05 12.34
N MET A 76 26.82 4.72 12.20
CA MET A 76 28.01 4.21 11.49
C MET A 76 27.73 3.72 10.06
N GLY A 77 26.88 4.41 9.31
CA GLY A 77 26.50 4.02 7.95
C GLY A 77 25.39 2.96 7.88
N VAL A 78 24.86 2.51 9.02
CA VAL A 78 23.73 1.57 9.11
C VAL A 78 22.50 2.32 9.61
N PHE A 79 21.42 2.25 8.88
CA PHE A 79 20.12 2.79 9.27
C PHE A 79 19.34 1.75 10.05
N LYS A 80 18.80 2.12 11.21
CA LYS A 80 18.12 1.21 12.14
C LYS A 80 16.79 1.77 12.61
N ALA A 81 15.76 0.92 12.64
CA ALA A 81 14.48 1.21 13.29
C ALA A 81 13.91 -0.05 13.93
N ASN A 82 12.97 0.11 14.86
CA ASN A 82 12.28 -1.00 15.48
C ASN A 82 10.81 -1.03 15.04
N ILE A 83 10.37 -2.15 14.50
CA ILE A 83 8.94 -2.43 14.40
C ILE A 83 8.45 -2.79 15.80
N PRO A 84 7.47 -2.06 16.35
CA PRO A 84 7.03 -2.29 17.72
C PRO A 84 6.37 -3.65 17.91
N ALA A 85 6.53 -4.21 19.11
CA ALA A 85 6.09 -5.55 19.49
C ALA A 85 4.60 -5.83 19.18
N GLU A 86 3.74 -4.84 19.34
CA GLU A 86 2.30 -4.99 19.09
C GLU A 86 1.90 -5.22 17.63
N TYR A 87 2.81 -4.97 16.69
CA TYR A 87 2.61 -5.29 15.27
C TYR A 87 3.21 -6.63 14.90
N VAL A 88 3.95 -7.25 15.82
CA VAL A 88 4.54 -8.56 15.66
C VAL A 88 3.56 -9.60 16.19
N THR A 89 2.57 -9.90 15.38
CA THR A 89 1.47 -10.80 15.74
C THR A 89 1.62 -12.16 15.07
N GLU A 90 0.75 -13.09 15.41
CA GLU A 90 0.69 -14.41 14.79
C GLU A 90 0.44 -14.36 13.28
N SER A 91 -0.26 -13.35 12.79
CA SER A 91 -0.45 -13.13 11.36
C SER A 91 0.85 -12.73 10.63
N GLY A 92 1.91 -12.41 11.36
CA GLY A 92 3.17 -11.91 10.82
C GLY A 92 3.16 -10.39 10.59
N VAL A 93 4.27 -9.90 10.07
CA VAL A 93 4.51 -8.48 9.79
C VAL A 93 4.88 -8.32 8.32
N GLU A 94 4.28 -7.34 7.67
CA GLU A 94 4.68 -6.87 6.35
C GLU A 94 5.36 -5.51 6.48
N TYR A 95 6.50 -5.33 5.81
CA TYR A 95 7.23 -4.06 5.85
C TYR A 95 7.94 -3.75 4.54
N LEU A 96 8.30 -2.48 4.38
CA LEU A 96 9.13 -1.96 3.30
C LEU A 96 10.03 -0.83 3.84
N ILE A 97 11.16 -0.60 3.19
CA ILE A 97 12.09 0.46 3.54
C ILE A 97 12.15 1.46 2.39
N VAL A 98 12.17 2.74 2.70
CA VAL A 98 12.30 3.82 1.70
C VAL A 98 13.41 4.77 2.12
N ALA A 99 14.36 5.02 1.23
CA ALA A 99 15.40 6.01 1.37
C ALA A 99 15.13 7.21 0.46
N GLU A 100 15.31 8.41 0.97
CA GLU A 100 15.23 9.69 0.27
C GLU A 100 16.60 10.32 0.18
N PHE A 101 16.89 10.92 -0.96
CA PHE A 101 18.18 11.56 -1.23
C PHE A 101 18.03 13.07 -1.38
N SER A 102 19.12 13.79 -1.17
CA SER A 102 19.16 15.26 -1.22
C SER A 102 18.77 15.84 -2.59
N ASP A 103 18.89 15.07 -3.66
CA ASP A 103 18.47 15.43 -5.02
C ASP A 103 16.99 15.17 -5.28
N GLY A 104 16.26 14.61 -4.29
CA GLY A 104 14.84 14.26 -4.38
C GLY A 104 14.59 12.89 -5.01
N SER A 105 15.61 12.12 -5.35
CA SER A 105 15.49 10.73 -5.77
C SER A 105 15.17 9.82 -4.59
N MET A 106 14.70 8.59 -4.87
CA MET A 106 14.31 7.63 -3.83
C MET A 106 14.67 6.21 -4.23
N ALA A 107 15.00 5.41 -3.24
CA ALA A 107 15.11 3.96 -3.34
C ALA A 107 14.12 3.29 -2.37
N ALA A 108 13.69 2.08 -2.70
CA ALA A 108 12.83 1.28 -1.83
C ALA A 108 13.27 -0.18 -1.77
N PHE A 109 12.99 -0.82 -0.65
CA PHE A 109 13.14 -2.26 -0.47
C PHE A 109 11.82 -2.86 0.06
N PRO A 110 11.28 -3.92 -0.58
CA PRO A 110 11.70 -4.52 -1.84
C PRO A 110 11.64 -3.53 -3.02
N GLU A 111 12.56 -3.63 -3.97
CA GLU A 111 12.69 -2.65 -5.06
C GLU A 111 11.47 -2.63 -6.02
N ALA A 112 10.89 -3.80 -6.27
CA ALA A 112 9.75 -3.94 -7.17
C ALA A 112 8.43 -3.88 -6.41
N ASP A 113 7.65 -2.82 -6.62
CA ASP A 113 6.32 -2.60 -6.05
C ASP A 113 6.26 -2.84 -4.52
N PRO A 114 7.06 -2.11 -3.74
CA PRO A 114 7.24 -2.36 -2.30
C PRO A 114 5.94 -2.33 -1.50
N TYR A 115 4.96 -1.56 -1.96
CA TYR A 115 3.68 -1.43 -1.27
C TYR A 115 2.75 -2.64 -1.46
N ASN A 116 2.70 -3.21 -2.66
CA ASN A 116 1.83 -4.35 -2.97
C ASN A 116 2.53 -5.70 -2.72
N VAL A 117 3.87 -5.71 -2.73
CA VAL A 117 4.70 -6.89 -2.48
C VAL A 117 5.73 -6.56 -1.40
N PRO A 118 5.29 -6.22 -0.18
CA PRO A 118 6.19 -5.92 0.92
C PRO A 118 6.99 -7.15 1.34
N MET A 119 8.04 -6.94 2.13
CA MET A 119 8.73 -8.03 2.80
C MET A 119 7.82 -8.57 3.91
N PHE A 120 7.62 -9.87 3.91
CA PHE A 120 6.84 -10.58 4.92
C PHE A 120 7.75 -11.30 5.93
N LEU A 121 7.46 -11.13 7.22
CA LEU A 121 8.09 -11.84 8.33
C LEU A 121 7.03 -12.61 9.10
N SER A 122 7.22 -13.93 9.20
CA SER A 122 6.40 -14.75 10.10
C SER A 122 6.92 -14.61 11.53
N ALA A 123 6.03 -14.38 12.49
CA ALA A 123 6.38 -14.29 13.89
C ALA A 123 6.09 -15.62 14.61
N GLN A 124 7.04 -16.06 15.44
CA GLN A 124 6.89 -17.25 16.26
C GLN A 124 6.56 -16.86 17.71
N ARG A 125 5.75 -17.65 18.39
CA ARG A 125 5.42 -17.43 19.80
C ARG A 125 6.65 -17.63 20.69
N ARG A 126 6.89 -16.72 21.64
CA ARG A 126 7.98 -16.85 22.60
C ARG A 126 7.72 -18.04 23.52
N VAL A 127 8.62 -19.02 23.51
CA VAL A 127 8.64 -20.08 24.50
C VAL A 127 9.50 -19.60 25.67
N GLU A 128 8.91 -19.36 26.84
CA GLU A 128 9.70 -19.11 28.07
C GLU A 128 10.41 -20.42 28.43
N SER A 129 11.73 -20.41 28.31
CA SER A 129 12.56 -21.54 28.69
C SER A 129 12.66 -21.65 30.23
N VAL A 130 11.80 -22.43 30.85
CA VAL A 130 12.10 -23.07 32.13
C VAL A 130 12.77 -24.39 31.77
N GLY A 131 14.02 -24.53 32.16
CA GLY A 131 14.91 -25.61 31.77
C GLY A 131 14.32 -27.01 31.90
N MET A 132 13.85 -27.55 30.81
CA MET A 132 13.57 -28.95 30.58
C MET A 132 13.98 -29.31 29.15
N ASN A 133 14.50 -30.53 29.02
CA ASN A 133 15.10 -31.07 27.80
C ASN A 133 14.27 -30.75 26.53
N GLU A 134 14.94 -30.31 25.47
CA GLU A 134 14.40 -29.96 24.14
C GLU A 134 13.47 -31.01 23.53
N ILE A 135 13.56 -32.25 23.96
CA ILE A 135 12.73 -33.37 23.48
C ILE A 135 11.34 -33.35 24.13
N ALA A 136 11.23 -32.99 25.42
CA ALA A 136 9.95 -32.90 26.14
C ALA A 136 9.12 -31.66 25.74
N LEU A 137 9.74 -30.59 25.24
CA LEU A 137 9.06 -29.38 24.79
C LEU A 137 8.43 -29.53 23.39
N ARG A 138 8.95 -30.43 22.55
CA ARG A 138 8.30 -30.83 21.29
C ARG A 138 6.98 -31.58 21.50
N GLU A 139 6.82 -32.29 22.62
CA GLU A 139 5.62 -33.06 22.93
C GLU A 139 4.48 -32.21 23.56
N ILE A 140 4.75 -31.02 24.08
CA ILE A 140 3.74 -30.24 24.83
C ILE A 140 3.12 -29.07 24.03
N GLN A 141 3.79 -28.55 23.00
CA GLN A 141 3.27 -27.46 22.12
C GLN A 141 3.84 -27.48 20.69
N GLY A 142 4.43 -28.56 20.28
CA GLY A 142 5.21 -28.62 19.07
C GLY A 142 4.41 -29.11 17.85
N GLY A 143 3.63 -28.25 17.26
CA GLY A 143 3.13 -28.49 15.91
C GLY A 143 3.92 -27.65 14.91
N ILE A 144 4.00 -28.13 13.65
CA ILE A 144 4.45 -27.32 12.53
C ILE A 144 3.50 -26.11 12.42
N PRO A 145 3.98 -24.87 12.21
CA PRO A 145 3.08 -23.73 12.01
C PRO A 145 2.08 -24.01 10.89
N SER A 146 0.79 -23.92 11.20
CA SER A 146 -0.27 -24.09 10.20
C SER A 146 -0.56 -22.73 9.52
N ASN A 147 -0.60 -22.73 8.19
CA ASN A 147 -0.94 -21.55 7.39
C ASN A 147 -2.38 -21.64 6.85
N VAL A 148 -3.30 -22.17 7.66
CA VAL A 148 -4.71 -22.22 7.29
C VAL A 148 -5.34 -20.83 7.26
N ILE A 149 -6.31 -20.64 6.39
CA ILE A 149 -7.08 -19.40 6.31
C ILE A 149 -8.50 -19.69 6.79
N ILE A 150 -8.92 -19.05 7.87
CA ILE A 150 -10.29 -19.10 8.35
C ILE A 150 -11.14 -18.28 7.39
N LEU A 151 -12.11 -18.92 6.74
CA LEU A 151 -13.02 -18.29 5.79
C LEU A 151 -14.36 -17.89 6.45
N GLY A 152 -14.65 -18.45 7.62
CA GLY A 152 -15.80 -18.15 8.44
C GLY A 152 -16.12 -19.25 9.47
N PRO A 153 -16.72 -18.88 10.61
CA PRO A 153 -16.77 -17.52 11.16
C PRO A 153 -15.38 -17.00 11.48
N GLU A 154 -15.14 -15.70 11.29
CA GLU A 154 -13.88 -15.06 11.70
C GLU A 154 -13.78 -14.95 13.24
N GLU A 155 -12.57 -14.70 13.73
CA GLU A 155 -12.34 -14.50 15.17
C GLU A 155 -13.23 -13.39 15.73
N GLY A 156 -14.08 -13.72 16.68
CA GLY A 156 -15.05 -12.80 17.31
C GLY A 156 -16.28 -12.47 16.47
N GLU A 157 -16.51 -13.13 15.35
CA GLU A 157 -17.70 -12.92 14.50
C GLU A 157 -18.99 -13.32 15.23
N ILE A 158 -20.08 -12.60 14.95
CA ILE A 158 -21.42 -12.91 15.46
C ILE A 158 -22.26 -13.49 14.32
N VAL A 159 -22.71 -14.74 14.49
CA VAL A 159 -23.45 -15.49 13.47
C VAL A 159 -24.79 -15.94 14.02
N ALA A 160 -25.84 -15.92 13.18
CA ALA A 160 -27.11 -16.50 13.57
C ALA A 160 -27.03 -18.04 13.63
N SER A 161 -27.73 -18.65 14.60
CA SER A 161 -27.73 -20.12 14.81
C SER A 161 -28.05 -20.95 13.55
N GLU A 162 -28.87 -20.39 12.66
CA GLU A 162 -29.25 -21.02 11.40
C GLU A 162 -28.22 -20.82 10.28
N GLU A 163 -27.25 -19.91 10.46
CA GLU A 163 -26.28 -19.49 9.44
C GLU A 163 -24.85 -19.94 9.77
N VAL A 164 -24.66 -20.76 10.81
CA VAL A 164 -23.33 -21.22 11.21
C VAL A 164 -22.76 -22.12 10.11
N ILE A 165 -21.74 -21.64 9.44
CA ILE A 165 -20.93 -22.39 8.48
C ILE A 165 -19.47 -22.17 8.86
N ILE A 166 -18.82 -23.23 9.34
CA ILE A 166 -17.39 -23.19 9.64
C ILE A 166 -16.66 -23.57 8.37
N ALA A 167 -15.84 -22.66 7.84
CA ALA A 167 -15.10 -22.87 6.62
C ALA A 167 -13.63 -22.50 6.81
N VAL A 168 -12.74 -23.41 6.47
CA VAL A 168 -11.28 -23.24 6.60
C VAL A 168 -10.60 -23.67 5.31
N SER A 169 -9.78 -22.83 4.73
CA SER A 169 -8.97 -23.16 3.57
C SER A 169 -7.62 -23.76 3.99
N LEU A 170 -7.33 -24.93 3.47
CA LEU A 170 -6.05 -25.64 3.61
C LEU A 170 -5.07 -25.26 2.50
N PHE A 171 -5.43 -24.31 1.66
CA PHE A 171 -4.69 -23.99 0.44
C PHE A 171 -3.19 -23.70 0.69
N ASN A 172 -2.88 -23.03 1.79
CA ASN A 172 -1.51 -22.71 2.18
C ASN A 172 -0.83 -23.78 3.06
N THR A 173 -1.55 -24.89 3.35
CA THR A 173 -1.05 -26.02 4.15
C THR A 173 -1.17 -27.32 3.35
N PRO A 174 -0.39 -27.47 2.29
CA PRO A 174 -0.61 -28.52 1.27
C PRO A 174 -0.24 -29.95 1.72
N ASP A 175 0.47 -30.10 2.82
CA ASP A 175 1.01 -31.38 3.29
C ASP A 175 0.09 -32.09 4.28
N VAL A 176 -1.11 -31.59 4.48
CA VAL A 176 -2.06 -32.12 5.46
C VAL A 176 -2.55 -33.50 5.02
N ASP A 177 -2.44 -34.49 5.91
CA ASP A 177 -3.17 -35.74 5.77
C ASP A 177 -4.63 -35.47 6.13
N LEU A 178 -5.52 -35.52 5.15
CA LEU A 178 -6.94 -35.25 5.32
C LEU A 178 -7.60 -36.19 6.34
N LYS A 179 -7.03 -37.38 6.58
CA LYS A 179 -7.55 -38.33 7.57
C LYS A 179 -7.17 -37.97 9.00
N SER A 180 -6.14 -37.15 9.17
CA SER A 180 -5.69 -36.66 10.48
C SER A 180 -6.53 -35.51 11.00
N ILE A 181 -7.34 -34.89 10.15
CA ILE A 181 -8.12 -33.70 10.50
C ILE A 181 -9.17 -34.03 11.54
N THR A 182 -9.14 -33.30 12.65
CA THR A 182 -10.21 -33.27 13.63
C THR A 182 -10.72 -31.84 13.79
N LEU A 183 -12.04 -31.68 13.76
CA LEU A 183 -12.70 -30.40 13.96
C LEU A 183 -13.68 -30.52 15.13
N GLU A 184 -13.47 -29.69 16.12
CA GLU A 184 -14.25 -29.67 17.36
C GLU A 184 -14.93 -28.31 17.55
N LEU A 185 -16.15 -28.34 18.00
CA LEU A 185 -16.92 -27.19 18.46
C LEU A 185 -17.23 -27.39 19.94
N ASP A 186 -16.67 -26.54 20.81
CA ASP A 186 -16.76 -26.65 22.27
C ASP A 186 -16.32 -28.02 22.80
N ASP A 187 -15.17 -28.50 22.35
CA ASP A 187 -14.60 -29.81 22.68
C ASP A 187 -15.46 -31.03 22.21
N VAL A 188 -16.46 -30.81 21.36
CA VAL A 188 -17.27 -31.85 20.75
C VAL A 188 -16.93 -31.99 19.27
N SER A 189 -16.58 -33.20 18.85
CA SER A 189 -16.28 -33.46 17.42
C SER A 189 -17.51 -33.22 16.55
N ILE A 190 -17.31 -32.42 15.48
CA ILE A 190 -18.37 -32.12 14.50
C ILE A 190 -18.05 -32.71 13.11
N LEU A 191 -17.19 -33.72 13.05
CA LEU A 191 -16.79 -34.37 11.79
C LEU A 191 -17.97 -34.95 10.99
N GLU A 192 -19.04 -35.39 11.65
CA GLU A 192 -20.23 -35.88 10.98
C GLU A 192 -20.99 -34.82 10.16
N TYR A 193 -20.79 -33.54 10.46
CA TYR A 193 -21.33 -32.38 9.75
C TYR A 193 -20.30 -31.71 8.85
N THR A 194 -19.12 -32.34 8.67
CA THR A 194 -17.95 -31.71 8.02
C THR A 194 -17.65 -32.40 6.69
N GLU A 195 -17.56 -31.62 5.63
CA GLU A 195 -17.04 -32.01 4.33
C GLU A 195 -15.57 -31.59 4.26
N ILE A 196 -14.67 -32.54 4.04
CA ILE A 196 -13.22 -32.30 3.94
C ILE A 196 -12.80 -32.55 2.50
N ALA A 197 -12.34 -31.49 1.82
CA ALA A 197 -11.72 -31.55 0.51
C ALA A 197 -10.21 -31.26 0.63
N GLU A 198 -9.45 -31.47 -0.43
CA GLU A 198 -7.99 -31.28 -0.43
C GLU A 198 -7.55 -29.85 -0.06
N ASP A 199 -8.38 -28.86 -0.35
CA ASP A 199 -8.10 -27.43 -0.15
C ASP A 199 -9.07 -26.73 0.78
N LEU A 200 -10.13 -27.39 1.24
CA LEU A 200 -11.20 -26.76 1.97
C LEU A 200 -11.87 -27.72 2.96
N ILE A 201 -12.08 -27.25 4.19
CA ILE A 201 -12.92 -27.88 5.20
C ILE A 201 -14.19 -27.05 5.33
N VAL A 202 -15.36 -27.65 5.24
CA VAL A 202 -16.65 -26.99 5.48
C VAL A 202 -17.48 -27.81 6.43
N ALA A 203 -17.82 -27.25 7.59
CA ALA A 203 -18.74 -27.86 8.54
C ALA A 203 -20.04 -27.06 8.66
N ARG A 204 -21.16 -27.76 8.74
CA ARG A 204 -22.52 -27.18 8.94
C ARG A 204 -23.18 -27.81 10.16
N PRO A 205 -22.70 -27.48 11.38
CA PRO A 205 -23.27 -28.01 12.60
C PRO A 205 -24.72 -27.57 12.74
N LYS A 206 -25.59 -28.49 13.21
CA LYS A 206 -27.00 -28.24 13.41
C LYS A 206 -27.27 -27.83 14.87
N ASN A 207 -28.23 -26.91 15.06
CA ASN A 207 -28.71 -26.52 16.38
C ASN A 207 -27.62 -25.99 17.34
N VAL A 208 -26.68 -25.20 16.82
CA VAL A 208 -25.68 -24.54 17.67
C VAL A 208 -26.36 -23.59 18.63
N GLN A 209 -26.16 -23.78 19.92
CA GLN A 209 -26.84 -22.98 20.95
C GLN A 209 -26.35 -21.55 20.93
N PRO A 210 -27.13 -20.55 21.32
CA PRO A 210 -26.64 -19.20 21.48
C PRO A 210 -25.57 -19.08 22.57
N GLY A 211 -24.51 -18.40 22.31
CA GLY A 211 -23.37 -18.22 23.21
C GLY A 211 -22.07 -18.05 22.44
N MET A 212 -21.01 -17.88 23.19
CA MET A 212 -19.65 -17.90 22.64
C MET A 212 -19.22 -19.36 22.46
N HIS A 213 -18.71 -19.66 21.31
CA HIS A 213 -18.26 -20.98 20.90
C HIS A 213 -16.78 -20.95 20.55
N THR A 214 -16.11 -22.07 20.81
CA THR A 214 -14.69 -22.27 20.48
C THR A 214 -14.59 -23.37 19.43
N ILE A 215 -13.87 -23.06 18.35
CA ILE A 215 -13.51 -24.06 17.34
C ILE A 215 -12.07 -24.46 17.55
N LYS A 216 -11.80 -25.77 17.48
CA LYS A 216 -10.45 -26.34 17.49
C LYS A 216 -10.25 -27.19 16.25
N LEU A 217 -9.25 -26.87 15.48
CA LEU A 217 -8.81 -27.65 14.32
C LEU A 217 -7.45 -28.24 14.60
N ASN A 218 -7.37 -29.57 14.60
CA ASN A 218 -6.11 -30.29 14.65
C ASN A 218 -5.90 -31.04 13.33
N MET A 219 -4.66 -31.12 12.91
CA MET A 219 -4.25 -31.80 11.69
C MET A 219 -2.79 -32.21 11.79
N ALA A 220 -2.40 -33.21 11.00
CA ALA A 220 -1.02 -33.64 10.88
C ALA A 220 -0.63 -33.69 9.38
N ASN A 221 0.66 -33.69 9.12
CA ASN A 221 1.18 -33.88 7.78
C ASN A 221 1.19 -35.39 7.42
N HIS A 222 1.48 -35.69 6.16
CA HIS A 222 1.58 -37.11 5.68
C HIS A 222 2.71 -37.90 6.35
N ILE A 223 3.61 -37.25 7.09
CA ILE A 223 4.73 -37.91 7.80
C ILE A 223 4.32 -38.19 9.26
N GLY A 224 3.19 -37.75 9.70
CA GLY A 224 2.66 -37.90 11.07
C GLY A 224 2.99 -36.77 12.02
N ASP A 225 3.71 -35.73 11.59
CA ASP A 225 3.98 -34.57 12.43
C ASP A 225 2.71 -33.73 12.56
N SER A 226 2.34 -33.39 13.78
CA SER A 226 1.18 -32.56 14.04
C SER A 226 1.45 -31.07 13.72
N TYR A 227 0.50 -30.42 13.09
CA TYR A 227 0.45 -28.96 13.02
C TYR A 227 0.03 -28.39 14.36
N SER A 228 0.41 -27.14 14.63
CA SER A 228 -0.11 -26.40 15.79
C SER A 228 -1.63 -26.32 15.69
N THR A 229 -2.30 -26.62 16.81
CA THR A 229 -3.77 -26.53 16.90
C THR A 229 -4.24 -25.11 16.58
N VAL A 230 -5.16 -24.97 15.66
CA VAL A 230 -5.81 -23.68 15.34
C VAL A 230 -7.04 -23.55 16.20
N ILE A 231 -7.08 -22.53 17.04
CA ILE A 231 -8.19 -22.25 17.94
C ILE A 231 -8.68 -20.83 17.66
N TRP A 232 -10.01 -20.69 17.46
CA TRP A 232 -10.63 -19.38 17.34
C TRP A 232 -12.04 -19.40 17.91
N HIS A 233 -12.60 -18.21 18.15
CA HIS A 233 -13.85 -18.04 18.84
C HIS A 233 -14.84 -17.25 18.01
N PHE A 234 -16.12 -17.59 18.10
CA PHE A 234 -17.20 -16.83 17.50
C PHE A 234 -18.43 -16.86 18.43
N THR A 235 -19.40 -16.00 18.17
CA THR A 235 -20.60 -15.92 18.99
C THR A 235 -21.82 -16.28 18.17
N VAL A 236 -22.63 -17.22 18.65
CA VAL A 236 -23.89 -17.62 18.05
C VAL A 236 -25.06 -16.93 18.73
N VAL A 237 -26.01 -16.45 17.92
CA VAL A 237 -27.21 -15.80 18.39
C VAL A 237 -28.45 -16.47 17.75
N ARG A 238 -29.55 -16.63 18.49
CA ARG A 238 -30.79 -17.26 17.98
C ARG A 238 -31.42 -16.46 16.84
N THR A 239 -31.38 -15.14 16.99
CA THR A 239 -31.67 -14.15 15.96
C THR A 239 -30.71 -13.01 16.23
N VAL A 240 -30.39 -12.20 15.24
CA VAL A 240 -29.57 -10.97 15.42
C VAL A 240 -30.13 -10.09 16.55
N ALA A 241 -31.39 -10.28 16.93
CA ALA A 241 -32.09 -9.59 18.02
C ALA A 241 -31.78 -10.12 19.43
N GLN A 242 -31.15 -11.28 19.62
CA GLN A 242 -30.92 -11.89 20.94
C GLN A 242 -29.46 -11.91 21.43
N ALA A 243 -28.51 -11.43 20.63
CA ALA A 243 -27.12 -11.10 21.10
C ALA A 243 -27.08 -10.03 22.21
N ARG A 244 -28.24 -9.75 22.75
CA ARG A 244 -28.65 -8.63 23.58
C ARG A 244 -28.30 -8.89 25.03
N ARG A 245 -27.39 -8.11 25.58
CA ARG A 245 -27.20 -7.77 27.01
C ARG A 245 -25.91 -8.24 27.67
N ILE A 246 -24.90 -8.66 26.92
CA ILE A 246 -23.59 -8.83 27.56
C ILE A 246 -22.72 -7.63 27.14
N PHE A 247 -22.38 -6.81 28.11
CA PHE A 247 -21.38 -5.76 27.91
C PHE A 247 -19.99 -6.40 27.97
N ASN A 248 -19.37 -6.52 26.81
CA ASN A 248 -17.99 -6.99 26.69
C ASN A 248 -17.08 -5.78 26.49
N TYR A 249 -15.95 -5.76 27.17
CA TYR A 249 -14.93 -4.75 26.95
C TYR A 249 -13.56 -5.36 27.09
N SER A 250 -12.64 -4.86 26.31
CA SER A 250 -11.23 -5.16 26.38
C SER A 250 -10.42 -3.90 26.13
N GLY A 251 -9.25 -3.84 26.71
CA GLY A 251 -8.37 -2.68 26.50
C GLY A 251 -6.94 -3.00 26.85
N ARG A 252 -6.04 -2.33 26.16
CA ARG A 252 -4.59 -2.38 26.44
C ARG A 252 -4.04 -0.97 26.44
N VAL A 253 -3.23 -0.66 27.44
CA VAL A 253 -2.43 0.56 27.48
C VAL A 253 -0.98 0.15 27.55
N THR A 254 -0.17 0.66 26.64
CA THR A 254 1.28 0.42 26.60
C THR A 254 1.99 1.77 26.68
N ALA A 255 2.86 1.92 27.65
CA ALA A 255 3.77 3.06 27.75
C ALA A 255 5.20 2.57 27.52
N GLN A 256 5.91 3.22 26.64
CA GLN A 256 7.31 2.89 26.35
C GLN A 256 8.18 4.13 26.43
N THR A 257 9.36 3.94 26.98
CA THR A 257 10.43 4.93 27.03
C THR A 257 11.68 4.31 26.40
N SER A 258 12.23 4.98 25.41
CA SER A 258 13.51 4.63 24.78
C SER A 258 14.47 5.80 24.95
N SER A 259 15.72 5.50 25.29
CA SER A 259 16.79 6.49 25.39
C SER A 259 17.95 6.00 24.52
N GLU A 260 18.24 6.74 23.47
CA GLU A 260 19.30 6.43 22.53
C GLU A 260 20.34 7.54 22.55
N GLN A 261 21.61 7.15 22.41
CA GLN A 261 22.70 8.10 22.27
C GLN A 261 23.45 7.82 20.96
N VAL A 262 23.34 8.77 20.03
CA VAL A 262 23.97 8.69 18.72
C VAL A 262 24.93 9.85 18.57
N ARG A 263 26.19 9.58 18.27
CA ARG A 263 27.26 10.62 18.07
C ARG A 263 27.30 11.65 19.22
N GLY A 264 27.09 11.20 20.48
CA GLY A 264 27.08 12.09 21.65
C GLY A 264 25.76 12.84 21.90
N ILE A 265 24.80 12.78 20.98
CA ILE A 265 23.47 13.37 21.13
C ILE A 265 22.57 12.32 21.74
N ARG A 266 22.00 12.62 22.91
CA ARG A 266 21.02 11.76 23.58
C ARG A 266 19.62 12.14 23.15
N GLN A 267 18.89 11.18 22.60
CA GLN A 267 17.49 11.32 22.25
C GLN A 267 16.64 10.43 23.16
N ASN A 268 15.66 11.03 23.83
CA ASN A 268 14.68 10.31 24.63
C ASN A 268 13.34 10.32 23.90
N ILE A 269 12.80 9.14 23.67
CA ILE A 269 11.51 8.95 22.99
C ILE A 269 10.56 8.31 23.99
N HIS A 270 9.43 8.94 24.21
CA HIS A 270 8.37 8.42 25.05
C HIS A 270 7.09 8.33 24.23
N TYR A 271 6.39 7.21 24.33
CA TYR A 271 5.06 7.13 23.75
C TYR A 271 4.10 6.31 24.61
N VAL A 272 2.82 6.62 24.46
CA VAL A 272 1.72 5.90 25.09
C VAL A 272 0.75 5.48 23.99
N ARG A 273 0.39 4.21 23.99
CA ARG A 273 -0.64 3.64 23.13
C ARG A 273 -1.77 3.12 24.01
N ALA A 274 -2.98 3.39 23.58
CA ALA A 274 -4.18 2.90 24.25
C ALA A 274 -5.14 2.36 23.20
N ASN A 275 -5.62 1.15 23.39
CA ASN A 275 -6.67 0.54 22.59
C ASN A 275 -7.78 0.11 23.53
N ALA A 276 -9.02 0.43 23.22
CA ALA A 276 -10.20 -0.01 23.92
C ALA A 276 -11.25 -0.46 22.92
N ASN A 277 -11.80 -1.63 23.12
CA ASN A 277 -12.89 -2.16 22.34
C ASN A 277 -13.99 -2.61 23.29
N GLY A 278 -15.22 -2.53 22.87
CA GLY A 278 -16.32 -3.05 23.61
C GLY A 278 -17.55 -3.23 22.74
N SER A 279 -18.47 -4.04 23.23
CA SER A 279 -19.74 -4.27 22.58
C SER A 279 -20.86 -4.33 23.60
N PHE A 280 -21.97 -3.78 23.23
CA PHE A 280 -23.21 -3.84 24.00
C PHE A 280 -24.38 -3.99 23.02
N ASP A 281 -25.00 -5.15 23.05
CA ASP A 281 -26.11 -5.50 22.16
C ASP A 281 -25.69 -5.37 20.68
N TRP A 282 -26.40 -4.57 19.90
CA TRP A 282 -26.16 -4.27 18.48
C TRP A 282 -25.07 -3.21 18.24
N LEU A 283 -24.52 -2.65 19.29
CA LEU A 283 -23.55 -1.57 19.24
C LEU A 283 -22.17 -2.05 19.68
N SER A 284 -21.17 -1.86 18.84
CA SER A 284 -19.76 -2.03 19.20
C SER A 284 -19.05 -0.68 19.15
N PHE A 285 -18.10 -0.47 20.04
CA PHE A 285 -17.29 0.72 20.05
C PHE A 285 -15.80 0.37 20.08
N THR A 286 -15.01 1.21 19.49
CA THR A 286 -13.56 1.11 19.51
C THR A 286 -12.95 2.49 19.73
N ALA A 287 -11.88 2.55 20.53
CA ALA A 287 -11.09 3.77 20.69
C ALA A 287 -9.61 3.41 20.62
N LYS A 288 -8.86 4.18 19.87
CA LYS A 288 -7.40 4.01 19.73
C LYS A 288 -6.73 5.35 19.96
N GLY A 289 -5.63 5.32 20.71
CA GLY A 289 -4.82 6.50 20.99
C GLY A 289 -3.35 6.18 20.86
N PHE A 290 -2.61 7.09 20.24
CA PHE A 290 -1.16 7.10 20.21
C PHE A 290 -0.68 8.50 20.50
N LEU A 291 0.11 8.66 21.54
CA LEU A 291 0.70 9.93 21.96
C LEU A 291 2.21 9.76 22.04
N SER A 292 2.96 10.67 21.45
CA SER A 292 4.42 10.63 21.39
C SER A 292 5.02 11.95 21.87
N SER A 293 6.11 11.89 22.62
CA SER A 293 6.92 13.06 22.99
C SER A 293 7.58 13.73 21.78
N GLN A 294 7.55 13.07 20.62
CA GLN A 294 8.07 13.61 19.37
C GLN A 294 6.98 14.35 18.56
N GLU A 295 5.80 14.59 19.15
CA GLU A 295 4.84 15.49 18.51
C GLU A 295 5.43 16.87 18.36
N ASP A 296 5.33 17.39 17.16
CA ASP A 296 5.93 18.66 16.79
C ASP A 296 4.90 19.47 15.98
N PRO A 297 4.51 20.67 16.43
CA PRO A 297 3.53 21.49 15.71
C PRO A 297 3.93 21.81 14.29
N ASP A 298 5.19 21.85 14.03
CA ASP A 298 5.78 22.20 12.77
C ASP A 298 6.09 20.97 11.90
N ARG A 299 5.58 19.77 12.22
CA ARG A 299 5.60 18.52 11.41
C ARG A 299 4.20 17.99 11.21
N GLN A 300 4.05 17.03 10.31
CA GLN A 300 2.78 16.30 10.23
C GLN A 300 2.53 15.55 11.54
N PRO A 301 1.26 15.50 12.03
CA PRO A 301 0.94 14.98 13.35
C PRO A 301 1.41 13.55 13.54
N ARG A 302 2.15 13.27 14.62
CA ARG A 302 2.47 11.92 15.08
C ARG A 302 1.39 11.39 16.01
N ASN A 303 0.82 12.24 16.85
CA ASN A 303 -0.28 11.87 17.74
C ASN A 303 -1.52 11.50 16.95
N ARG A 304 -2.14 10.38 17.32
CA ARG A 304 -3.28 9.79 16.62
C ARG A 304 -4.36 9.45 17.63
N LEU A 305 -5.57 9.88 17.35
CA LEU A 305 -6.73 9.57 18.17
C LEU A 305 -7.87 9.14 17.26
N MET A 306 -8.50 8.01 17.53
CA MET A 306 -9.63 7.50 16.79
C MET A 306 -10.67 6.96 17.75
N ALA A 307 -11.91 7.27 17.50
CA ALA A 307 -13.07 6.66 18.14
C ALA A 307 -14.04 6.15 17.06
N GLY A 308 -14.59 4.98 17.27
CA GLY A 308 -15.50 4.37 16.31
C GLY A 308 -16.69 3.70 16.99
N LEU A 309 -17.83 3.78 16.31
CA LEU A 309 -19.06 3.08 16.63
C LEU A 309 -19.44 2.19 15.45
N LYS A 310 -19.75 0.95 15.71
CA LYS A 310 -20.18 -0.01 14.71
C LYS A 310 -21.54 -0.58 15.07
N THR A 311 -22.39 -0.66 14.08
CA THR A 311 -23.71 -1.26 14.20
C THR A 311 -23.97 -2.23 13.04
N THR A 312 -25.11 -2.87 13.02
CA THR A 312 -25.53 -3.73 11.90
C THR A 312 -25.63 -2.94 10.58
N TYR A 313 -26.09 -1.68 10.65
CA TYR A 313 -26.43 -0.89 9.45
C TYR A 313 -25.46 0.21 9.14
N PHE A 314 -24.69 0.67 10.11
CA PHE A 314 -23.70 1.72 9.89
C PHE A 314 -22.50 1.58 10.82
N ASP A 315 -21.35 2.01 10.32
CA ASP A 315 -20.15 2.24 11.12
C ASP A 315 -19.78 3.70 10.98
N LEU A 316 -19.35 4.32 12.09
CA LEU A 316 -18.86 5.70 12.16
C LEU A 316 -17.54 5.73 12.90
N PHE A 317 -16.56 6.39 12.30
CA PHE A 317 -15.26 6.59 12.91
C PHE A 317 -14.89 8.06 12.85
N PHE A 318 -14.36 8.57 13.94
CA PHE A 318 -13.92 9.95 14.11
C PHE A 318 -12.46 9.99 14.51
N GLY A 319 -11.73 11.00 14.03
CA GLY A 319 -10.33 11.22 14.35
C GLY A 319 -9.40 10.73 13.25
N ASP A 320 -8.30 10.11 13.61
CA ASP A 320 -7.29 9.66 12.66
C ASP A 320 -7.68 8.31 12.07
N VAL A 321 -8.38 8.31 10.94
CA VAL A 321 -8.87 7.14 10.22
C VAL A 321 -7.98 6.79 9.02
N ASN A 322 -7.99 5.51 8.62
CA ASN A 322 -7.28 5.04 7.43
C ASN A 322 -8.27 4.42 6.44
N PRO A 323 -9.06 5.25 5.76
CA PRO A 323 -10.12 4.78 4.88
C PRO A 323 -9.56 4.14 3.62
N GLN A 324 -10.35 3.19 3.06
CA GLN A 324 -10.06 2.57 1.78
C GLN A 324 -11.31 2.59 0.91
N LEU A 325 -11.32 3.37 -0.13
CA LEU A 325 -12.42 3.42 -1.09
C LEU A 325 -12.21 2.41 -2.21
N SER A 326 -11.19 2.58 -3.02
CA SER A 326 -10.79 1.64 -4.08
C SER A 326 -9.27 1.65 -4.28
N GLU A 327 -8.78 0.75 -5.11
CA GLU A 327 -7.34 0.59 -5.40
C GLU A 327 -6.68 1.90 -5.84
N PHE A 328 -7.37 2.69 -6.65
CA PHE A 328 -6.81 3.87 -7.31
C PHE A 328 -7.27 5.21 -6.72
N THR A 329 -8.29 5.24 -5.88
CA THR A 329 -8.82 6.50 -5.34
C THR A 329 -8.20 6.85 -4.00
N LEU A 330 -8.65 6.25 -2.92
CA LEU A 330 -8.16 6.50 -1.56
C LEU A 330 -7.71 5.20 -0.93
N ARG A 331 -6.40 5.09 -0.73
CA ARG A 331 -5.77 3.91 -0.12
C ARG A 331 -4.45 4.29 0.52
N GLY A 332 -4.23 3.84 1.75
CA GLY A 332 -2.97 4.05 2.45
C GLY A 332 -2.71 5.50 2.91
N LYS A 333 -3.70 6.37 2.83
CA LYS A 333 -3.62 7.75 3.32
C LYS A 333 -4.45 7.91 4.58
N ARG A 334 -3.84 8.42 5.64
CA ARG A 334 -4.55 8.80 6.86
C ARG A 334 -5.38 10.06 6.63
N VAL A 335 -6.58 10.08 7.17
CA VAL A 335 -7.47 11.24 7.17
C VAL A 335 -7.87 11.55 8.61
N ARG A 336 -7.69 12.77 9.04
CA ARG A 336 -8.17 13.25 10.33
C ARG A 336 -9.54 13.87 10.12
N GLY A 337 -10.59 13.14 10.47
CA GLY A 337 -11.95 13.57 10.20
C GLY A 337 -12.99 12.52 10.54
N LEU A 338 -13.88 12.29 9.60
CA LEU A 338 -15.00 11.35 9.70
C LEU A 338 -14.90 10.29 8.61
N GLU A 339 -15.09 9.04 8.99
CA GLU A 339 -15.33 7.92 8.09
C GLU A 339 -16.67 7.28 8.45
N ALA A 340 -17.52 7.03 7.47
CA ALA A 340 -18.85 6.46 7.67
C ALA A 340 -19.11 5.35 6.64
N HIS A 341 -19.65 4.23 7.11
CA HIS A 341 -20.11 3.15 6.26
C HIS A 341 -21.62 2.94 6.51
N LEU A 342 -22.41 3.05 5.47
CA LEU A 342 -23.80 2.63 5.46
C LEU A 342 -23.87 1.24 4.83
N LYS A 343 -24.49 0.27 5.54
CA LYS A 343 -24.57 -1.14 5.17
C LYS A 343 -26.03 -1.58 5.03
N LEU A 344 -26.54 -1.57 3.79
CA LEU A 344 -27.93 -1.94 3.49
C LEU A 344 -28.00 -3.23 2.66
N LYS A 345 -27.26 -4.25 3.08
CA LYS A 345 -27.21 -5.59 2.47
C LYS A 345 -26.75 -5.59 1.00
N TYR A 346 -27.53 -5.01 0.08
CA TYR A 346 -27.22 -4.98 -1.35
C TYR A 346 -26.71 -3.63 -1.85
N PHE A 347 -27.03 -2.56 -1.14
CA PHE A 347 -26.55 -1.21 -1.43
C PHE A 347 -25.81 -0.65 -0.22
N ASN A 348 -24.60 -0.27 -0.42
CA ASN A 348 -23.75 0.23 0.65
C ASN A 348 -23.08 1.52 0.21
N VAL A 349 -22.74 2.37 1.16
CA VAL A 349 -22.02 3.62 0.90
C VAL A 349 -20.88 3.76 1.89
N HIS A 350 -19.69 3.96 1.38
CA HIS A 350 -18.53 4.34 2.16
C HIS A 350 -18.25 5.82 1.91
N PHE A 351 -18.19 6.60 2.96
CA PHE A 351 -17.95 8.04 2.93
C PHE A 351 -16.80 8.42 3.85
N VAL A 352 -15.99 9.37 3.42
CA VAL A 352 -14.90 9.91 4.23
C VAL A 352 -14.75 11.40 3.96
N THR A 353 -14.46 12.17 5.01
CA THR A 353 -14.11 13.58 4.89
C THR A 353 -13.19 13.99 6.03
N GLY A 354 -12.26 14.89 5.75
CA GLY A 354 -11.34 15.40 6.74
C GLY A 354 -10.07 15.99 6.14
N GLU A 355 -9.10 16.19 7.00
CA GLU A 355 -7.78 16.70 6.66
C GLU A 355 -6.80 15.53 6.48
N SER A 356 -6.17 15.43 5.32
CA SER A 356 -5.14 14.44 5.05
C SER A 356 -3.72 14.96 5.28
N GLU A 357 -3.54 16.25 5.28
CA GLU A 357 -2.27 16.94 5.58
C GLU A 357 -2.54 18.24 6.33
N ARG A 358 -1.81 18.43 7.44
CA ARG A 358 -1.87 19.67 8.24
C ARG A 358 -1.03 20.77 7.59
N ALA A 359 -1.50 22.01 7.68
CA ALA A 359 -0.69 23.16 7.30
C ALA A 359 0.58 23.27 8.14
N ILE A 360 1.69 23.49 7.48
CA ILE A 360 2.99 23.73 8.11
C ILE A 360 3.58 25.01 7.55
N PRO A 361 3.89 26.00 8.40
CA PRO A 361 4.32 27.32 7.95
C PRO A 361 5.69 27.31 7.28
N GLY A 362 6.53 26.38 7.65
CA GLY A 362 7.88 26.30 7.15
C GLY A 362 8.88 27.23 7.81
N MET A 363 10.14 27.10 7.38
CA MET A 363 11.24 27.95 7.84
C MET A 363 11.55 29.02 6.80
N ILE A 364 11.77 30.22 7.28
CA ILE A 364 12.22 31.34 6.47
C ILE A 364 13.75 31.46 6.66
N SER A 365 14.49 31.41 5.58
CA SER A 365 15.92 31.67 5.56
C SER A 365 16.23 32.89 4.72
N SER A 366 17.21 33.69 5.13
CA SER A 366 17.74 34.78 4.33
C SER A 366 18.95 34.28 3.54
N ILE A 367 18.97 34.58 2.25
CA ILE A 367 20.10 34.26 1.36
C ILE A 367 20.59 35.59 0.78
N PRO A 368 21.91 35.87 0.81
CA PRO A 368 22.43 37.04 0.15
C PRO A 368 22.12 37.03 -1.34
N ASP A 369 21.50 38.11 -1.84
CA ASP A 369 21.26 38.27 -3.25
C ASP A 369 22.50 38.93 -3.89
N THR A 370 23.16 38.18 -4.74
CA THR A 370 24.40 38.66 -5.44
C THR A 370 24.11 39.71 -6.50
N ILE A 371 22.88 39.85 -6.96
CA ILE A 371 22.47 40.79 -8.01
C ILE A 371 22.03 42.13 -7.40
N SER A 372 21.18 42.10 -6.38
CA SER A 372 20.64 43.34 -5.79
C SER A 372 21.38 43.83 -4.56
N GLN A 373 22.45 43.15 -4.12
CA GLN A 373 23.21 43.39 -2.88
C GLN A 373 22.29 43.41 -1.61
N GLY A 374 21.12 42.80 -1.70
CA GLY A 374 20.14 42.70 -0.63
C GLY A 374 20.07 41.31 -0.01
N LEU A 375 19.08 41.08 0.83
CA LEU A 375 18.72 39.78 1.37
C LEU A 375 17.47 39.30 0.66
N GLN A 376 17.56 38.16 0.03
CA GLN A 376 16.37 37.42 -0.42
C GLN A 376 15.88 36.51 0.72
N TYR A 377 14.60 36.55 1.01
CA TYR A 377 13.98 35.64 1.95
C TYR A 377 13.33 34.48 1.22
N LYS A 378 13.73 33.27 1.57
CA LYS A 378 13.19 32.06 1.00
C LYS A 378 12.49 31.25 2.07
N ARG A 379 11.24 30.90 1.83
CA ARG A 379 10.51 29.95 2.67
C ARG A 379 10.71 28.55 2.10
N SER A 380 11.20 27.65 2.91
CA SER A 380 11.39 26.27 2.54
C SER A 380 10.58 25.36 3.45
N GLY A 381 10.17 24.20 2.87
CA GLY A 381 9.59 23.15 3.55
C GLY A 381 8.23 23.45 4.20
N TYR A 382 7.41 24.29 3.72
CA TYR A 382 6.03 24.51 4.08
C TYR A 382 5.08 23.47 3.47
N THR A 383 3.91 23.30 4.07
CA THR A 383 2.86 22.40 3.60
C THR A 383 1.52 23.10 3.65
N TYR A 384 0.77 23.01 2.58
CA TYR A 384 -0.63 23.44 2.61
C TYR A 384 -1.49 22.41 3.35
N SER A 385 -2.52 22.88 4.07
CA SER A 385 -3.56 22.00 4.59
C SER A 385 -4.31 21.38 3.42
N ARG A 386 -4.44 20.03 3.43
CA ARG A 386 -5.17 19.29 2.40
C ARG A 386 -6.42 18.68 2.96
N LYS A 387 -7.56 19.09 2.44
CA LYS A 387 -8.86 18.51 2.73
C LYS A 387 -9.19 17.44 1.69
N VAL A 388 -9.80 16.35 2.16
CA VAL A 388 -10.28 15.27 1.30
C VAL A 388 -11.76 15.00 1.57
N ILE A 389 -12.47 14.68 0.50
CA ILE A 389 -13.83 14.14 0.51
C ILE A 389 -13.82 12.95 -0.40
N GLY A 390 -14.25 11.81 0.10
CA GLY A 390 -14.35 10.58 -0.66
C GLY A 390 -15.70 9.90 -0.45
N ILE A 391 -16.26 9.36 -1.51
CA ILE A 391 -17.49 8.59 -1.46
C ILE A 391 -17.40 7.39 -2.38
N ARG A 392 -17.87 6.24 -1.91
CA ARG A 392 -17.99 5.03 -2.72
C ARG A 392 -19.32 4.33 -2.43
N PRO A 393 -20.38 4.61 -3.21
CA PRO A 393 -21.53 3.73 -3.30
C PRO A 393 -21.15 2.42 -3.99
N TYR A 394 -21.64 1.30 -3.47
CA TYR A 394 -21.45 0.00 -4.10
C TYR A 394 -22.64 -0.91 -3.92
N PHE A 395 -22.87 -1.75 -4.92
CA PHE A 395 -23.96 -2.72 -4.99
C PHE A 395 -23.42 -4.13 -4.89
N GLY A 396 -24.16 -5.00 -4.23
CA GLY A 396 -23.79 -6.40 -4.05
C GLY A 396 -23.05 -6.64 -2.75
N THR A 397 -22.94 -7.92 -2.38
CA THR A 397 -22.35 -8.37 -1.12
C THR A 397 -20.89 -8.81 -1.27
N GLY A 398 -20.35 -8.80 -2.49
CA GLY A 398 -19.01 -9.36 -2.78
C GLY A 398 -18.99 -10.90 -2.84
N ARG A 399 -20.06 -11.58 -2.43
CA ARG A 399 -20.15 -13.05 -2.47
C ARG A 399 -20.21 -13.59 -3.89
N HIS A 400 -21.06 -13.01 -4.73
CA HIS A 400 -21.22 -13.38 -6.15
C HIS A 400 -20.90 -12.22 -7.07
N PHE A 401 -21.37 -11.05 -6.73
CA PHE A 401 -21.20 -9.84 -7.50
C PHE A 401 -21.08 -8.64 -6.57
N GLN A 402 -20.20 -7.72 -6.95
CA GLN A 402 -20.10 -6.38 -6.37
C GLN A 402 -19.73 -5.41 -7.48
N PHE A 403 -20.32 -4.25 -7.46
CA PHE A 403 -19.97 -3.13 -8.34
C PHE A 403 -19.95 -1.85 -7.51
N GLY A 404 -18.87 -1.11 -7.59
CA GLY A 404 -18.64 0.14 -6.89
C GLY A 404 -18.29 1.28 -7.82
N LEU A 405 -18.72 2.47 -7.46
CA LEU A 405 -18.25 3.73 -8.02
C LEU A 405 -17.56 4.49 -6.89
N SER A 406 -16.45 5.13 -7.18
CA SER A 406 -15.71 5.91 -6.19
C SER A 406 -15.36 7.29 -6.73
N LEU A 407 -15.51 8.29 -5.88
CA LEU A 407 -15.10 9.66 -6.12
C LEU A 407 -14.19 10.08 -4.97
N LEU A 408 -13.07 10.68 -5.32
CA LEU A 408 -12.18 11.38 -4.38
C LEU A 408 -11.98 12.80 -4.85
N LYS A 409 -12.14 13.74 -3.95
CA LYS A 409 -11.72 15.14 -4.09
C LYS A 409 -10.65 15.41 -3.03
N ALA A 410 -9.51 15.94 -3.44
CA ALA A 410 -8.45 16.41 -2.55
C ALA A 410 -8.01 17.82 -2.96
N LEU A 411 -8.13 18.77 -2.03
CA LEU A 411 -7.91 20.19 -2.28
C LEU A 411 -6.98 20.77 -1.23
N ASP A 412 -5.93 21.46 -1.68
CA ASP A 412 -5.04 22.23 -0.83
C ASP A 412 -5.63 23.62 -0.57
N ASP A 413 -5.65 24.03 0.70
CA ASP A 413 -6.07 25.35 1.11
C ASP A 413 -4.94 26.35 0.87
N THR A 414 -5.09 27.18 -0.16
CA THR A 414 -4.09 28.17 -0.57
C THR A 414 -3.81 29.24 0.49
N LEU A 415 -4.75 29.45 1.42
CA LEU A 415 -4.63 30.43 2.50
C LEU A 415 -3.99 29.85 3.76
N SER A 416 -3.82 28.53 3.83
CA SER A 416 -3.26 27.84 4.99
C SER A 416 -1.76 28.14 5.22
N VAL A 417 -1.07 28.64 4.20
CA VAL A 417 0.33 29.11 4.26
C VAL A 417 0.41 30.52 3.70
N LYS A 418 0.81 31.46 4.54
CA LYS A 418 0.95 32.87 4.11
C LYS A 418 2.04 32.99 3.04
N LYS A 419 1.70 33.56 1.91
CA LYS A 419 2.63 33.82 0.79
C LYS A 419 3.52 35.03 1.03
N GLU A 420 3.02 36.03 1.76
CA GLU A 420 3.67 37.29 2.01
C GLU A 420 4.01 37.44 3.49
N TYR A 421 5.16 37.99 3.77
CA TYR A 421 5.61 38.33 5.10
C TYR A 421 5.77 39.84 5.16
N GLY A 422 4.85 40.53 5.81
CA GLY A 422 4.97 41.96 6.09
C GLY A 422 6.05 42.18 7.15
N GLY A 423 7.27 42.33 6.73
CA GLY A 423 8.35 42.88 7.56
C GLY A 423 8.62 44.29 7.12
N ILE A 424 8.61 45.24 8.06
CA ILE A 424 9.05 46.62 7.80
C ILE A 424 10.57 46.52 7.55
N SER A 425 10.97 46.50 6.29
CA SER A 425 12.35 46.87 5.93
C SER A 425 12.40 48.34 5.63
N GLU A 426 13.53 49.00 5.87
CA GLU A 426 13.74 50.42 5.54
C GLU A 426 13.61 50.71 4.03
N ILE A 427 13.35 49.70 3.19
CA ILE A 427 13.36 49.78 1.71
C ILE A 427 12.01 49.31 1.10
N GLY A 428 10.94 49.07 1.90
CA GLY A 428 9.66 48.63 1.38
C GLY A 428 9.29 47.19 1.70
N ASP A 429 8.11 46.75 1.29
CA ASP A 429 7.57 45.41 1.56
C ASP A 429 8.48 44.30 1.02
N THR A 430 8.96 43.45 1.91
CA THR A 430 9.83 42.34 1.53
C THR A 430 8.99 41.13 1.17
N PHE A 431 8.97 40.76 -0.07
CA PHE A 431 8.34 39.54 -0.53
C PHE A 431 9.21 38.32 -0.18
N ILE A 432 8.58 37.31 0.39
CA ILE A 432 9.23 36.02 0.61
C ILE A 432 9.06 35.18 -0.65
N ASN A 433 10.18 34.82 -1.26
CA ASN A 433 10.16 33.83 -2.30
C ASN A 433 9.72 32.47 -1.71
N MET A 434 8.55 31.99 -2.13
CA MET A 434 8.02 30.69 -1.74
C MET A 434 8.84 29.53 -2.36
N GLY A 435 10.09 29.77 -2.64
CA GLY A 435 11.08 28.92 -3.26
C GLY A 435 10.70 27.47 -3.27
N GLY A 436 10.58 26.90 -4.43
CA GLY A 436 10.54 25.50 -4.58
C GLY A 436 9.23 24.93 -5.05
N VAL A 437 9.16 23.67 -4.80
CA VAL A 437 8.43 22.63 -5.47
C VAL A 437 6.99 22.47 -4.94
N ASN A 438 6.68 23.02 -3.76
CA ASN A 438 5.38 22.79 -3.11
C ASN A 438 4.35 23.83 -3.53
N LYS A 439 3.65 23.51 -4.60
CA LYS A 439 2.49 24.28 -5.06
C LYS A 439 1.20 23.70 -4.49
N PRO A 440 0.19 24.52 -4.17
CA PRO A 440 -1.11 24.01 -3.76
C PRO A 440 -1.78 23.30 -4.93
N LYS A 441 -2.41 22.17 -4.66
CA LYS A 441 -2.95 21.25 -5.68
C LYS A 441 -4.43 21.04 -5.49
N ASP A 442 -5.10 20.73 -6.59
CA ASP A 442 -6.46 20.25 -6.65
C ASP A 442 -6.55 18.95 -7.44
N ASN A 443 -7.18 17.93 -6.87
CA ASN A 443 -7.23 16.60 -7.48
C ASN A 443 -8.64 16.01 -7.36
N ILE A 444 -9.15 15.54 -8.48
CA ILE A 444 -10.35 14.72 -8.57
C ILE A 444 -9.98 13.37 -9.15
N VAL A 445 -10.44 12.30 -8.51
CA VAL A 445 -10.29 10.94 -9.01
C VAL A 445 -11.66 10.27 -9.03
N LEU A 446 -12.04 9.79 -10.20
CA LEU A 446 -13.22 8.98 -10.43
C LEU A 446 -12.79 7.54 -10.63
N GLY A 447 -13.38 6.61 -9.90
CA GLY A 447 -13.05 5.20 -10.00
C GLY A 447 -14.29 4.32 -10.10
N THR A 448 -14.09 3.14 -10.65
CA THR A 448 -15.07 2.05 -10.68
C THR A 448 -14.37 0.75 -10.36
N ASP A 449 -15.04 -0.10 -9.62
CA ASP A 449 -14.54 -1.42 -9.30
C ASP A 449 -15.66 -2.46 -9.42
N PHE A 450 -15.30 -3.66 -9.83
CA PHE A 450 -16.22 -4.77 -9.78
C PHE A 450 -15.55 -6.07 -9.34
N THR A 451 -16.36 -6.93 -8.74
CA THR A 451 -15.98 -8.30 -8.38
C THR A 451 -17.07 -9.23 -8.83
N ILE A 452 -16.71 -10.26 -9.58
CA ILE A 452 -17.58 -11.36 -9.95
C ILE A 452 -16.98 -12.63 -9.36
N SER A 453 -17.80 -13.39 -8.64
CA SER A 453 -17.39 -14.64 -7.99
C SER A 453 -18.44 -15.70 -8.23
N ILE A 454 -18.07 -16.78 -8.89
CA ILE A 454 -18.93 -17.90 -9.23
C ILE A 454 -18.29 -19.23 -8.81
N ASP A 455 -19.09 -20.28 -8.81
CA ASP A 455 -18.67 -21.65 -8.47
C ASP A 455 -17.96 -21.71 -7.10
N ASN A 456 -18.62 -21.24 -6.04
CA ASN A 456 -18.09 -21.19 -4.67
C ASN A 456 -16.72 -20.52 -4.57
N ARG A 457 -16.54 -19.42 -5.32
CA ARG A 457 -15.29 -18.65 -5.42
C ARG A 457 -14.14 -19.39 -6.12
N ARG A 458 -14.41 -20.48 -6.81
CA ARG A 458 -13.39 -21.12 -7.68
C ARG A 458 -13.03 -20.24 -8.87
N PHE A 459 -13.97 -19.43 -9.33
CA PHE A 459 -13.73 -18.37 -10.30
C PHE A 459 -13.99 -17.02 -9.62
N VAL A 460 -12.96 -16.15 -9.58
CA VAL A 460 -13.10 -14.78 -9.11
C VAL A 460 -12.46 -13.83 -10.10
N TRP A 461 -13.23 -12.88 -10.58
CA TRP A 461 -12.76 -11.80 -11.43
C TRP A 461 -12.94 -10.48 -10.70
N LYS A 462 -11.82 -9.74 -10.51
CA LYS A 462 -11.79 -8.41 -9.93
C LYS A 462 -11.19 -7.44 -10.93
N SER A 463 -11.80 -6.27 -11.07
CA SER A 463 -11.25 -5.18 -11.85
C SER A 463 -11.49 -3.85 -11.18
N ASP A 464 -10.51 -2.99 -11.26
CA ASP A 464 -10.51 -1.61 -10.81
C ASP A 464 -10.09 -0.74 -11.98
N ALA A 465 -10.78 0.36 -12.20
CA ALA A 465 -10.41 1.38 -13.17
C ALA A 465 -10.63 2.76 -12.54
N ALA A 466 -9.79 3.69 -12.89
CA ALA A 466 -9.94 5.07 -12.44
C ALA A 466 -9.40 6.06 -13.46
N PHE A 467 -9.92 7.26 -13.35
CA PHE A 467 -9.52 8.43 -14.11
C PHE A 467 -9.20 9.56 -13.14
N SER A 468 -8.14 10.28 -13.36
CA SER A 468 -7.66 11.35 -12.48
C SER A 468 -7.42 12.65 -13.21
N TYR A 469 -7.90 13.73 -12.61
CA TYR A 469 -7.47 15.08 -12.92
C TYR A 469 -6.68 15.66 -11.76
N LEU A 470 -5.51 16.23 -12.07
CA LEU A 470 -4.67 16.93 -11.12
C LEU A 470 -4.37 18.33 -11.64
N ASN A 471 -4.75 19.35 -10.89
CA ASN A 471 -4.17 20.67 -11.04
C ASN A 471 -2.95 20.78 -10.13
N ARG A 472 -1.79 21.02 -10.72
CA ARG A 472 -0.49 21.01 -10.03
C ARG A 472 -0.17 22.33 -9.32
N ASP A 473 -0.84 23.40 -9.70
CA ASP A 473 -0.71 24.72 -9.07
C ASP A 473 -2.01 25.52 -9.21
N ILE A 474 -2.72 25.67 -8.11
CA ILE A 474 -3.95 26.45 -8.02
C ILE A 474 -3.73 27.83 -7.40
N SER A 475 -2.48 28.30 -7.31
CA SER A 475 -2.13 29.58 -6.67
C SER A 475 -2.81 30.77 -7.31
N ASP A 476 -2.99 30.72 -8.61
CA ASP A 476 -3.54 31.83 -9.41
C ASP A 476 -5.07 31.73 -9.57
N GLY A 477 -5.68 30.70 -8.95
CA GLY A 477 -7.12 30.47 -9.06
C GLY A 477 -7.57 29.82 -10.37
N PRO A 478 -8.89 29.83 -10.65
CA PRO A 478 -9.45 29.30 -11.89
C PRO A 478 -9.23 30.29 -13.06
N LEU A 479 -9.06 29.75 -14.27
CA LEU A 479 -9.17 30.51 -15.49
C LEU A 479 -10.63 30.87 -15.73
N THR A 480 -10.85 32.08 -16.24
CA THR A 480 -12.13 32.47 -16.79
C THR A 480 -12.12 32.33 -18.31
N LEU A 481 -13.28 32.29 -18.96
CA LEU A 481 -13.34 32.31 -20.44
C LEU A 481 -12.58 33.50 -21.01
N ARG A 482 -12.55 34.61 -20.29
CA ARG A 482 -11.81 35.81 -20.68
C ARG A 482 -10.29 35.63 -20.62
N ASP A 483 -9.81 34.83 -19.68
CA ASP A 483 -8.36 34.53 -19.58
C ASP A 483 -7.92 33.57 -20.66
N LEU A 484 -8.79 32.66 -21.11
CA LEU A 484 -8.52 31.75 -22.23
C LEU A 484 -8.26 32.52 -23.55
N ASP A 485 -8.87 33.67 -23.72
CA ASP A 485 -8.65 34.57 -24.87
C ASP A 485 -7.20 35.12 -24.92
N THR A 486 -6.54 35.26 -23.75
CA THR A 486 -5.17 35.76 -23.66
C THR A 486 -4.11 34.70 -23.91
N PHE A 487 -4.45 33.39 -23.88
CA PHE A 487 -3.52 32.27 -24.07
C PHE A 487 -3.35 31.86 -25.56
N ALA A 488 -4.17 32.38 -26.48
CA ALA A 488 -3.98 32.13 -27.90
C ALA A 488 -2.73 32.89 -28.40
N PRO A 489 -1.64 32.24 -28.78
CA PRO A 489 -0.50 32.94 -29.35
C PRO A 489 -0.85 33.39 -30.77
N GLY A 490 -1.20 34.64 -30.91
CA GLY A 490 -1.50 35.24 -32.24
C GLY A 490 -2.81 35.97 -32.28
N ASP A 491 -2.77 37.13 -31.65
CA ASP A 491 -3.50 38.32 -31.98
C ASP A 491 -4.64 38.13 -32.98
N SER A 492 -5.81 37.82 -32.47
CA SER A 492 -7.05 38.43 -32.89
C SER A 492 -8.25 37.85 -32.15
N LEU A 493 -8.87 38.70 -31.36
CA LEU A 493 -10.21 38.56 -30.80
C LEU A 493 -11.32 38.28 -31.86
N GLU A 494 -10.94 38.05 -33.12
CA GLU A 494 -11.89 37.83 -34.21
C GLU A 494 -12.37 36.39 -34.33
N ASN A 495 -11.77 35.40 -33.65
CA ASN A 495 -12.13 34.02 -33.93
C ASN A 495 -12.65 33.22 -32.72
N ASP A 496 -12.90 33.78 -31.55
CA ASP A 496 -13.52 33.07 -30.41
C ASP A 496 -13.24 31.56 -30.35
N THR A 497 -11.99 31.13 -30.68
CA THR A 497 -11.64 29.73 -30.88
C THR A 497 -10.35 29.37 -30.13
N LEU A 498 -10.43 28.40 -29.24
CA LEU A 498 -9.27 27.80 -28.59
C LEU A 498 -8.60 26.81 -29.53
N SER A 499 -7.33 27.05 -29.85
CA SER A 499 -6.53 26.16 -30.69
C SER A 499 -5.54 25.35 -29.89
N PHE A 500 -5.67 24.03 -29.88
CA PHE A 500 -4.73 23.09 -29.27
C PHE A 500 -4.14 22.18 -30.35
N GLY A 501 -3.00 22.55 -30.91
CA GLY A 501 -2.41 21.84 -32.05
C GLY A 501 -3.31 21.84 -33.28
N GLU A 502 -3.82 20.67 -33.67
CA GLU A 502 -4.76 20.54 -34.81
C GLU A 502 -6.24 20.73 -34.41
N PHE A 503 -6.55 20.88 -33.14
CA PHE A 503 -7.92 21.00 -32.65
C PHE A 503 -8.27 22.45 -32.38
N ASN A 504 -9.35 22.90 -33.02
CA ASN A 504 -9.94 24.22 -32.85
C ASN A 504 -11.33 24.07 -32.21
N ILE A 505 -11.48 24.56 -30.98
CA ILE A 505 -12.75 24.52 -30.23
C ILE A 505 -13.28 25.94 -30.12
N PRO A 506 -14.41 26.28 -30.75
CA PRO A 506 -15.06 27.59 -30.57
C PRO A 506 -15.38 27.80 -29.10
N LEU A 507 -15.10 28.98 -28.55
CA LEU A 507 -15.45 29.33 -27.14
C LEU A 507 -16.96 29.19 -26.89
N SER A 508 -17.77 29.42 -27.93
CA SER A 508 -19.23 29.22 -27.88
C SER A 508 -19.65 27.77 -27.63
N ASP A 509 -18.78 26.82 -27.98
CA ASP A 509 -19.05 25.38 -27.83
C ASP A 509 -18.62 24.87 -26.44
N ILE A 510 -17.98 25.69 -25.61
CA ILE A 510 -17.66 25.38 -24.25
C ILE A 510 -18.91 25.61 -23.37
N PRO A 511 -19.56 24.56 -22.89
CA PRO A 511 -20.91 24.67 -22.29
C PRO A 511 -20.91 25.32 -20.92
N ILE A 512 -19.73 25.44 -20.25
CA ILE A 512 -19.60 25.89 -18.86
C ILE A 512 -18.33 26.73 -18.72
N ASP A 513 -18.46 27.93 -18.12
CA ASP A 513 -17.27 28.71 -17.73
C ASP A 513 -16.47 27.94 -16.66
N PRO A 514 -15.15 27.74 -16.84
CA PRO A 514 -14.31 27.13 -15.82
C PRO A 514 -14.40 27.79 -14.44
N GLY A 515 -14.67 29.11 -14.40
CA GLY A 515 -14.91 29.86 -13.16
C GLY A 515 -16.13 29.39 -12.40
N ASP A 516 -17.22 29.01 -13.10
CA ASP A 516 -18.48 28.59 -12.48
C ASP A 516 -18.34 27.23 -11.74
N ILE A 517 -17.44 26.37 -12.20
CA ILE A 517 -17.18 25.05 -11.58
C ILE A 517 -16.01 25.06 -10.62
N SER A 518 -15.41 26.22 -10.35
CA SER A 518 -14.21 26.36 -9.51
C SER A 518 -14.41 25.82 -8.07
N ASN A 519 -15.65 25.83 -7.58
CA ASN A 519 -16.01 25.23 -6.29
C ASN A 519 -15.90 23.68 -6.30
N ILE A 520 -16.00 23.07 -7.47
CA ILE A 520 -15.87 21.61 -7.65
C ILE A 520 -14.43 21.28 -7.98
N PHE A 521 -13.85 21.96 -8.96
CA PHE A 521 -12.49 21.75 -9.43
C PHE A 521 -11.92 23.01 -10.06
N ILE A 522 -10.68 23.36 -9.69
CA ILE A 522 -10.00 24.55 -10.23
C ILE A 522 -9.28 24.18 -11.52
N ILE A 523 -9.73 24.75 -12.63
CA ILE A 523 -9.15 24.57 -13.95
C ILE A 523 -8.29 25.79 -14.29
N ASN A 524 -7.00 25.56 -14.55
CA ASN A 524 -6.07 26.56 -15.07
C ASN A 524 -4.97 25.87 -15.93
N GLN A 525 -3.97 26.61 -16.38
CA GLN A 525 -2.88 26.14 -17.24
C GLN A 525 -2.03 25.00 -16.63
N ASN A 526 -2.13 24.75 -15.32
CA ASN A 526 -1.37 23.74 -14.62
C ASN A 526 -2.12 22.40 -14.52
N LEU A 527 -3.18 22.25 -15.28
CA LEU A 527 -3.97 21.01 -15.35
C LEU A 527 -3.17 19.88 -15.99
N SER A 528 -3.23 18.69 -15.41
CA SER A 528 -2.58 17.48 -15.91
C SER A 528 -3.60 16.33 -15.95
N PRO A 529 -3.88 15.75 -17.10
CA PRO A 529 -3.49 16.21 -18.44
C PRO A 529 -4.24 17.48 -18.86
N LEU A 530 -3.63 18.30 -19.69
CA LEU A 530 -4.29 19.49 -20.23
C LEU A 530 -5.48 19.09 -21.13
N LEU A 531 -5.29 18.06 -21.94
CA LEU A 531 -6.35 17.42 -22.73
C LEU A 531 -6.66 16.03 -22.14
N PRO A 532 -7.87 15.83 -21.60
CA PRO A 532 -8.21 14.57 -20.96
C PRO A 532 -8.35 13.41 -21.94
N ILE A 533 -8.74 13.67 -23.17
CA ILE A 533 -9.09 12.67 -24.17
C ILE A 533 -8.36 12.99 -25.46
N VAL A 534 -7.55 12.05 -25.93
CA VAL A 534 -6.93 12.11 -27.23
C VAL A 534 -7.69 11.14 -28.13
N PRO A 535 -8.50 11.64 -29.10
CA PRO A 535 -9.18 10.79 -30.05
C PRO A 535 -8.18 10.04 -30.97
N ASP A 536 -8.66 9.00 -31.63
CA ASP A 536 -7.89 8.34 -32.70
C ASP A 536 -7.73 9.24 -33.93
N SER A 537 -7.00 8.76 -34.95
CA SER A 537 -6.79 9.45 -36.21
C SER A 537 -8.09 9.78 -36.99
N ASN A 538 -9.22 9.24 -36.58
CA ASN A 538 -10.55 9.46 -37.16
C ASN A 538 -11.42 10.35 -36.26
N GLY A 539 -10.89 10.89 -35.16
CA GLY A 539 -11.65 11.69 -34.22
C GLY A 539 -12.59 10.89 -33.30
N VAL A 540 -12.44 9.56 -33.23
CA VAL A 540 -13.31 8.68 -32.45
C VAL A 540 -12.62 8.31 -31.12
N VAL A 541 -13.36 8.44 -30.04
CA VAL A 541 -12.93 7.96 -28.71
C VAL A 541 -13.57 6.61 -28.44
N GLY A 542 -12.82 5.54 -28.65
CA GLY A 542 -13.22 4.19 -28.29
C GLY A 542 -12.74 3.79 -26.88
N LEU A 543 -13.07 2.57 -26.49
CA LEU A 543 -12.64 2.00 -25.20
C LEU A 543 -11.11 1.90 -25.10
N LYS A 544 -10.43 1.60 -26.22
CA LYS A 544 -8.97 1.48 -26.28
C LYS A 544 -8.30 2.83 -26.01
N GLU A 545 -8.78 3.89 -26.66
CA GLU A 545 -8.29 5.27 -26.50
C GLU A 545 -8.51 5.72 -25.06
N PHE A 546 -9.70 5.46 -24.51
CA PHE A 546 -10.00 5.76 -23.11
C PHE A 546 -9.04 5.04 -22.15
N LEU A 547 -8.83 3.73 -22.28
CA LEU A 547 -7.93 2.97 -21.41
C LEU A 547 -6.45 3.35 -21.58
N ASN A 548 -6.08 3.92 -22.74
CA ASN A 548 -4.72 4.35 -23.01
C ASN A 548 -4.44 5.81 -22.66
N MET A 549 -5.44 6.56 -22.15
CA MET A 549 -5.21 7.93 -21.69
C MET A 549 -4.12 8.01 -20.63
N PRO A 550 -3.30 9.06 -20.64
CA PRO A 550 -2.24 9.23 -19.65
C PRO A 550 -2.76 9.37 -18.21
N SER A 551 -4.00 9.82 -18.05
CA SER A 551 -4.66 10.03 -16.74
C SER A 551 -5.52 8.86 -16.27
N THR A 552 -5.44 7.69 -16.91
CA THR A 552 -6.20 6.51 -16.50
C THR A 552 -5.33 5.48 -15.80
N ALA A 553 -5.94 4.76 -14.89
CA ALA A 553 -5.38 3.58 -14.25
C ALA A 553 -6.36 2.41 -14.36
N PHE A 554 -5.85 1.24 -14.65
CA PHE A 554 -6.62 0.02 -14.78
C PHE A 554 -5.88 -1.16 -14.19
N LYS A 555 -6.57 -2.00 -13.44
CA LYS A 555 -6.06 -3.26 -12.91
C LYS A 555 -7.14 -4.32 -13.00
N THR A 556 -6.78 -5.49 -13.47
CA THR A 556 -7.68 -6.64 -13.47
C THR A 556 -6.97 -7.87 -12.94
N ALA A 557 -7.68 -8.70 -12.22
CA ALA A 557 -7.19 -9.95 -11.66
C ALA A 557 -8.21 -11.06 -11.86
N LEU A 558 -7.78 -12.16 -12.43
CA LEU A 558 -8.56 -13.37 -12.60
C LEU A 558 -7.95 -14.47 -11.72
N THR A 559 -8.73 -15.01 -10.83
CA THR A 559 -8.35 -16.14 -9.96
C THR A 559 -9.17 -17.35 -10.33
N LEU A 560 -8.50 -18.46 -10.60
CA LEU A 560 -9.10 -19.75 -10.98
C LEU A 560 -8.58 -20.84 -10.04
N ASN A 561 -9.50 -21.61 -9.47
CA ASN A 561 -9.19 -22.74 -8.61
C ASN A 561 -9.88 -24.00 -9.15
N TYR A 562 -9.28 -24.65 -10.16
CA TYR A 562 -9.81 -25.85 -10.81
C TYR A 562 -8.72 -26.87 -11.05
N PHE A 563 -9.08 -28.15 -11.04
CA PHE A 563 -8.20 -29.26 -11.43
C PHE A 563 -6.89 -29.32 -10.63
N ASN A 564 -6.97 -29.06 -9.32
CA ASN A 564 -5.80 -28.98 -8.44
C ASN A 564 -4.78 -27.88 -8.86
N ASN A 565 -5.25 -26.89 -9.60
CA ASN A 565 -4.50 -25.71 -9.97
C ASN A 565 -5.14 -24.46 -9.36
N PHE A 566 -4.28 -23.59 -8.85
CA PHE A 566 -4.67 -22.26 -8.42
C PHE A 566 -3.91 -21.24 -9.25
N VAL A 567 -4.62 -20.68 -10.23
CA VAL A 567 -4.06 -19.71 -11.17
C VAL A 567 -4.54 -18.31 -10.80
N VAL A 568 -3.61 -17.36 -10.74
CA VAL A 568 -3.90 -15.93 -10.63
C VAL A 568 -3.23 -15.21 -11.79
N LEU A 569 -4.04 -14.62 -12.64
CA LEU A 569 -3.57 -13.76 -13.73
C LEU A 569 -3.92 -12.31 -13.39
N LYS A 570 -2.94 -11.42 -13.46
CA LYS A 570 -3.14 -9.99 -13.23
C LYS A 570 -2.60 -9.20 -14.41
N TYR A 571 -3.27 -8.13 -14.71
CA TYR A 571 -2.80 -7.08 -15.60
C TYR A 571 -3.05 -5.74 -14.94
N GLN A 572 -2.08 -4.85 -15.02
CA GLN A 572 -2.23 -3.47 -14.56
C GLN A 572 -1.62 -2.50 -15.56
N ARG A 573 -2.22 -1.33 -15.65
CA ARG A 573 -1.70 -0.17 -16.33
C ARG A 573 -2.03 1.06 -15.51
N VAL A 574 -1.03 1.89 -15.26
CA VAL A 574 -1.21 3.19 -14.60
C VAL A 574 -0.54 4.22 -15.48
N GLY A 575 -1.34 5.11 -16.04
CA GLY A 575 -0.85 6.13 -16.96
C GLY A 575 0.15 7.09 -16.29
N PRO A 576 1.03 7.75 -17.08
CA PRO A 576 2.07 8.62 -16.55
C PRO A 576 1.54 9.88 -15.86
N GLU A 577 0.35 10.33 -16.22
CA GLU A 577 -0.28 11.50 -15.61
C GLU A 577 -1.40 11.13 -14.62
N PHE A 578 -1.60 9.85 -14.38
CA PHE A 578 -2.53 9.41 -13.35
C PHE A 578 -1.94 9.69 -11.97
N ASN A 579 -2.65 10.50 -11.17
CA ASN A 579 -2.25 10.85 -9.82
C ASN A 579 -3.45 10.84 -8.88
N SER A 580 -3.32 10.22 -7.73
CA SER A 580 -4.28 10.32 -6.63
C SER A 580 -3.60 10.82 -5.37
N LEU A 581 -3.96 12.02 -4.93
CA LEU A 581 -3.48 12.56 -3.65
C LEU A 581 -4.01 11.75 -2.44
N GLY A 582 -4.97 10.86 -2.68
CA GLY A 582 -5.46 9.88 -1.71
C GLY A 582 -4.70 8.55 -1.70
N ASN A 583 -3.81 8.32 -2.67
CA ASN A 583 -3.01 7.09 -2.75
C ASN A 583 -1.52 7.42 -3.00
N PRO A 584 -0.76 7.77 -1.96
CA PRO A 584 0.61 8.24 -2.10
C PRO A 584 1.60 7.15 -2.54
N PHE A 585 1.23 5.88 -2.47
CA PHE A 585 2.12 4.75 -2.76
C PHE A 585 1.96 4.20 -4.18
N MET A 586 1.09 4.80 -4.96
CA MET A 586 0.84 4.33 -6.30
C MET A 586 1.94 4.79 -7.26
N ARG A 587 2.54 3.83 -7.96
CA ARG A 587 3.47 4.11 -9.05
C ARG A 587 2.68 4.37 -10.33
N SER A 588 2.93 5.51 -10.98
CA SER A 588 2.41 5.85 -12.30
C SER A 588 3.41 5.48 -13.40
N ASP A 589 2.98 5.61 -14.65
CA ASP A 589 3.76 5.30 -15.85
C ASP A 589 4.26 3.85 -15.88
N ILE A 590 3.38 2.91 -15.56
CA ILE A 590 3.69 1.48 -15.57
C ILE A 590 2.61 0.67 -16.27
N GLN A 591 3.07 -0.40 -16.91
CA GLN A 591 2.22 -1.47 -17.43
C GLN A 591 2.86 -2.80 -17.09
N GLY A 592 2.07 -3.76 -16.64
CA GLY A 592 2.62 -5.06 -16.27
C GLY A 592 1.61 -6.18 -16.30
N VAL A 593 2.15 -7.39 -16.40
CA VAL A 593 1.42 -8.65 -16.28
C VAL A 593 2.04 -9.48 -15.17
N SER A 594 1.20 -10.20 -14.45
CA SER A 594 1.62 -11.15 -13.43
C SER A 594 0.83 -12.44 -13.59
N LEU A 595 1.52 -13.56 -13.59
CA LEU A 595 0.96 -14.90 -13.60
C LEU A 595 1.50 -15.65 -12.40
N SER A 596 0.64 -16.20 -11.60
CA SER A 596 0.99 -17.15 -10.52
C SER A 596 0.18 -18.41 -10.71
N ASP A 597 0.84 -19.54 -10.76
CA ASP A 597 0.19 -20.85 -10.84
C ASP A 597 0.78 -21.77 -9.76
N LYS A 598 -0.11 -22.40 -9.03
CA LYS A 598 0.24 -23.41 -8.03
C LYS A 598 -0.49 -24.70 -8.39
N ILE A 599 0.27 -25.74 -8.64
CA ILE A 599 -0.20 -27.02 -9.14
C ILE A 599 0.06 -28.09 -8.07
N ARG A 600 -0.95 -28.91 -7.79
CA ARG A 600 -0.88 -30.05 -6.88
C ARG A 600 -1.11 -31.35 -7.66
N LEU A 601 -0.21 -32.27 -7.53
CA LEU A 601 -0.27 -33.55 -8.26
C LEU A 601 -0.11 -34.74 -7.31
N PHE A 602 -0.64 -35.87 -7.73
CA PHE A 602 -0.48 -37.16 -7.05
C PHE A 602 -0.92 -37.15 -5.58
N SER A 603 -2.14 -36.68 -5.32
CA SER A 603 -2.70 -36.56 -3.97
C SER A 603 -1.74 -35.78 -3.04
N ASN A 604 -1.34 -34.60 -3.48
CA ASN A 604 -0.46 -33.69 -2.75
C ASN A 604 1.00 -34.15 -2.54
N LYS A 605 1.49 -35.14 -3.31
CA LYS A 605 2.89 -35.55 -3.23
C LYS A 605 3.84 -34.65 -4.03
N ILE A 606 3.33 -33.95 -5.03
CA ILE A 606 4.11 -33.02 -5.86
C ILE A 606 3.42 -31.65 -5.88
N PHE A 607 4.19 -30.62 -5.57
CA PHE A 607 3.78 -29.22 -5.66
C PHE A 607 4.68 -28.50 -6.64
N ILE A 608 4.06 -27.79 -7.58
CA ILE A 608 4.76 -26.93 -8.51
C ILE A 608 4.21 -25.51 -8.32
N THR A 609 5.10 -24.56 -8.16
CA THR A 609 4.75 -23.14 -8.12
C THR A 609 5.46 -22.42 -9.24
N LEU A 610 4.72 -21.70 -10.05
CA LEU A 610 5.24 -20.88 -11.14
C LEU A 610 4.76 -19.45 -10.92
N ASN A 611 5.69 -18.50 -10.91
CA ASN A 611 5.37 -17.08 -10.86
C ASN A 611 6.13 -16.38 -11.98
N TYR A 612 5.43 -15.52 -12.67
CA TYR A 612 6.00 -14.64 -13.68
C TYR A 612 5.42 -13.24 -13.49
N ASP A 613 6.29 -12.27 -13.36
CA ASP A 613 5.94 -10.87 -13.29
C ASP A 613 6.77 -10.09 -14.31
N GLN A 614 6.14 -9.19 -15.03
CA GLN A 614 6.81 -8.27 -15.92
C GLN A 614 6.16 -6.89 -15.79
N ILE A 615 6.99 -5.87 -15.59
CA ILE A 615 6.57 -4.47 -15.53
C ILE A 615 7.47 -3.68 -16.48
N ARG A 616 6.88 -2.81 -17.26
CA ARG A 616 7.58 -1.81 -18.07
C ARG A 616 7.08 -0.43 -17.75
N ASP A 617 7.93 0.57 -17.89
CA ASP A 617 7.61 1.99 -17.78
C ASP A 617 7.62 2.70 -19.14
N ASN A 618 7.61 4.04 -19.13
CA ASN A 618 7.67 4.90 -20.33
C ASN A 618 6.54 4.62 -21.34
N LEU A 619 5.30 4.62 -20.86
CA LEU A 619 4.12 4.25 -21.66
C LEU A 619 3.83 5.20 -22.81
N LEU A 620 4.29 6.45 -22.76
CA LEU A 620 4.16 7.44 -23.83
C LEU A 620 5.40 7.53 -24.72
N GLU A 621 6.43 6.73 -24.47
CA GLU A 621 7.70 6.72 -25.22
C GLU A 621 8.37 8.11 -25.28
N ASN A 622 8.10 8.97 -24.29
CA ASN A 622 8.62 10.32 -24.18
C ASN A 622 9.84 10.46 -23.26
N LYS A 623 10.24 9.38 -22.59
CA LYS A 623 11.45 9.31 -21.79
C LYS A 623 12.61 8.78 -22.64
N PRO A 624 13.86 9.10 -22.25
CA PRO A 624 15.05 8.65 -22.99
C PRO A 624 15.20 7.13 -23.07
N ALA A 625 14.57 6.39 -22.15
CA ALA A 625 14.65 4.94 -22.11
C ALA A 625 13.37 4.32 -21.54
N THR A 626 13.09 3.11 -22.00
CA THR A 626 12.05 2.23 -21.46
C THR A 626 12.68 1.15 -20.61
N THR A 627 12.34 1.12 -19.32
CA THR A 627 12.86 0.10 -18.40
C THR A 627 11.89 -1.06 -18.30
N THR A 628 12.38 -2.26 -18.51
CA THR A 628 11.62 -3.50 -18.32
C THR A 628 12.22 -4.28 -17.16
N THR A 629 11.37 -4.59 -16.19
CA THR A 629 11.70 -5.47 -15.07
C THR A 629 10.91 -6.75 -15.22
N SER A 630 11.58 -7.91 -15.19
CA SER A 630 10.93 -9.21 -15.23
C SER A 630 11.45 -10.10 -14.12
N SER A 631 10.56 -10.87 -13.53
CA SER A 631 10.88 -11.89 -12.52
C SER A 631 10.18 -13.18 -12.87
N PHE A 632 10.94 -14.26 -12.94
CA PHE A 632 10.41 -15.61 -13.06
C PHE A 632 10.86 -16.41 -11.85
N ALA A 633 9.93 -17.05 -11.17
CA ALA A 633 10.24 -17.96 -10.07
C ALA A 633 9.53 -19.30 -10.30
N ALA A 634 10.26 -20.40 -10.11
CA ALA A 634 9.71 -21.73 -10.14
C ALA A 634 10.11 -22.49 -8.89
N GLY A 635 9.14 -23.12 -8.25
CA GLY A 635 9.30 -23.99 -7.10
C GLY A 635 8.83 -25.41 -7.45
N PHE A 636 9.57 -26.39 -7.03
CA PHE A 636 9.20 -27.80 -7.10
C PHE A 636 9.40 -28.42 -5.73
N ARG A 637 8.37 -29.09 -5.24
CA ARG A 637 8.43 -29.75 -3.93
C ARG A 637 7.88 -31.19 -4.09
N LEU A 638 8.64 -32.15 -3.62
CA LEU A 638 8.29 -33.55 -3.66
C LEU A 638 8.23 -34.11 -2.24
N TYR A 639 7.10 -34.70 -1.89
CA TYR A 639 6.86 -35.45 -0.66
C TYR A 639 6.44 -36.87 -1.02
N PRO A 640 7.38 -37.79 -1.20
CA PRO A 640 7.06 -39.14 -1.70
C PRO A 640 6.30 -40.01 -0.69
N GLY A 641 6.32 -39.69 0.60
CA GLY A 641 5.67 -40.38 1.70
C GLY A 641 6.62 -40.66 2.86
N GLU A 642 6.09 -41.32 3.90
CA GLU A 642 6.84 -41.68 5.11
C GLU A 642 8.12 -42.48 4.80
N GLY A 643 9.18 -42.19 5.54
CA GLY A 643 10.47 -42.87 5.41
C GLY A 643 11.25 -42.58 4.10
N LEU A 644 10.77 -41.62 3.29
CA LEU A 644 11.46 -41.18 2.07
C LEU A 644 11.86 -39.70 2.16
N PRO A 645 13.00 -39.32 1.53
CA PRO A 645 13.44 -37.93 1.59
C PRO A 645 12.49 -36.99 0.84
N SER A 646 12.18 -35.85 1.42
CA SER A 646 11.51 -34.75 0.74
C SER A 646 12.52 -33.89 0.00
N ILE A 647 12.13 -33.37 -1.17
CA ILE A 647 12.97 -32.53 -2.00
C ILE A 647 12.23 -31.20 -2.24
N ASN A 648 12.90 -30.11 -1.98
CA ASN A 648 12.41 -28.77 -2.29
C ASN A 648 13.45 -28.06 -3.17
N PHE A 649 13.04 -27.68 -4.37
CA PHE A 649 13.84 -26.91 -5.32
C PHE A 649 13.14 -25.61 -5.63
N ASN A 650 13.84 -24.48 -5.51
CA ASN A 650 13.34 -23.18 -5.88
C ASN A 650 14.37 -22.49 -6.77
N THR A 651 13.92 -21.89 -7.83
CA THR A 651 14.73 -21.00 -8.67
C THR A 651 14.01 -19.67 -8.88
N ARG A 652 14.75 -18.59 -8.85
CA ARG A 652 14.27 -17.25 -9.19
C ARG A 652 15.24 -16.58 -10.14
N HIS A 653 14.71 -16.09 -11.24
CA HIS A 653 15.41 -15.28 -12.21
C HIS A 653 14.81 -13.89 -12.15
N TYR A 654 15.62 -12.90 -11.90
CA TYR A 654 15.25 -11.50 -11.92
C TYR A 654 16.08 -10.81 -13.00
N SER A 655 15.44 -10.00 -13.83
CA SER A 655 16.11 -9.22 -14.85
C SER A 655 15.53 -7.81 -14.87
N ARG A 656 16.39 -6.84 -14.94
CA ARG A 656 16.05 -5.45 -15.20
C ARG A 656 16.95 -4.92 -16.31
N SER A 657 16.34 -4.35 -17.33
CA SER A 657 17.05 -3.81 -18.48
C SER A 657 16.32 -2.59 -19.01
N ASN A 658 17.08 -1.68 -19.59
CA ASN A 658 16.54 -0.61 -20.41
C ASN A 658 16.85 -0.87 -21.90
N ASP A 659 16.22 -0.09 -22.78
CA ASP A 659 16.37 -0.20 -24.22
C ASP A 659 17.52 0.61 -24.79
N ILE A 660 18.37 1.22 -23.96
CA ILE A 660 19.55 1.97 -24.37
C ILE A 660 20.60 0.97 -24.85
N THR A 661 21.03 1.11 -26.09
CA THR A 661 22.04 0.23 -26.73
C THR A 661 23.40 0.92 -26.88
N GLU A 662 23.43 2.25 -26.93
CA GLU A 662 24.60 3.04 -27.21
C GLU A 662 25.05 3.84 -25.98
N LEU A 663 26.34 4.12 -25.91
CA LEU A 663 26.89 5.03 -24.91
C LEU A 663 26.48 6.48 -25.25
N ASP A 664 26.04 7.19 -24.24
CA ASP A 664 25.79 8.62 -24.36
C ASP A 664 27.12 9.36 -24.39
N THR A 665 27.36 10.08 -25.47
CA THR A 665 28.59 10.85 -25.67
C THR A 665 28.24 12.33 -25.70
N SER A 666 28.86 13.11 -24.81
CA SER A 666 28.69 14.55 -24.80
C SER A 666 30.06 15.22 -24.78
N TYR A 667 30.14 16.40 -25.37
CA TYR A 667 31.31 17.24 -25.35
C TYR A 667 31.09 18.47 -24.46
N TYR A 668 32.11 18.95 -23.82
CA TYR A 668 32.05 20.28 -23.24
C TYR A 668 32.22 21.34 -24.33
N TYR A 669 31.47 22.42 -24.18
CA TYR A 669 31.55 23.57 -25.06
C TYR A 669 32.17 24.75 -24.32
N ASP A 670 32.96 25.57 -25.03
CA ASP A 670 33.46 26.84 -24.49
C ASP A 670 32.33 27.89 -24.43
N ASP A 671 32.61 29.06 -23.86
CA ASP A 671 31.68 30.17 -23.72
C ASP A 671 31.20 30.73 -25.08
N TYR A 672 31.83 30.31 -26.18
CA TYR A 672 31.48 30.68 -27.56
C TYR A 672 30.75 29.58 -28.32
N GLY A 673 30.49 28.45 -27.66
CA GLY A 673 29.75 27.31 -28.23
C GLY A 673 30.61 26.38 -29.08
N ASN A 674 31.96 26.46 -29.04
CA ASN A 674 32.84 25.53 -29.72
C ASN A 674 33.13 24.31 -28.85
N VAL A 675 33.27 23.16 -29.46
CA VAL A 675 33.64 21.91 -28.77
C VAL A 675 35.07 22.06 -28.25
N ILE A 676 35.28 21.86 -26.96
CA ILE A 676 36.57 21.79 -26.33
C ILE A 676 37.21 20.47 -26.76
N GLU A 677 38.33 20.52 -27.50
CA GLU A 677 39.07 19.33 -27.91
C GLU A 677 39.45 18.48 -26.67
N ASP A 678 39.31 17.16 -26.79
CA ASP A 678 39.51 16.16 -25.74
C ASP A 678 38.53 16.20 -24.54
N SER A 679 37.41 16.89 -24.67
CA SER A 679 36.38 16.98 -23.61
C SER A 679 35.29 15.91 -23.71
N LEU A 680 35.54 14.79 -24.39
CA LEU A 680 34.57 13.71 -24.54
C LEU A 680 34.19 13.14 -23.18
N LYS A 681 32.95 13.34 -22.78
CA LYS A 681 32.35 12.70 -21.61
C LYS A 681 31.52 11.51 -22.06
N LEU A 682 31.93 10.33 -21.64
CA LEU A 682 31.17 9.09 -21.84
C LEU A 682 30.30 8.86 -20.63
N SER A 683 29.00 8.73 -20.84
CA SER A 683 28.04 8.34 -19.81
C SER A 683 27.37 7.02 -20.23
N ASP A 684 27.59 5.98 -19.45
CA ASP A 684 26.94 4.69 -19.69
C ASP A 684 25.64 4.63 -18.92
N LYS A 685 24.53 4.85 -19.63
CA LYS A 685 23.17 4.76 -19.10
C LYS A 685 22.48 3.43 -19.42
N ARG A 686 23.24 2.49 -20.03
CA ARG A 686 22.72 1.15 -20.35
C ARG A 686 22.54 0.36 -19.07
N GLU A 687 21.39 -0.24 -18.90
CA GLU A 687 21.09 -1.10 -17.77
C GLU A 687 20.73 -2.51 -18.26
N LYS A 688 21.45 -3.51 -17.78
CA LYS A 688 21.14 -4.91 -18.01
C LYS A 688 21.60 -5.74 -16.81
N ASN A 689 20.76 -5.80 -15.82
CA ASN A 689 21.02 -6.54 -14.59
C ASN A 689 20.26 -7.87 -14.62
N MET A 690 20.93 -8.95 -14.27
CA MET A 690 20.32 -10.26 -14.14
C MET A 690 20.81 -10.93 -12.86
N THR A 691 19.86 -11.42 -12.07
CA THR A 691 20.15 -12.17 -10.86
C THR A 691 19.45 -13.53 -10.93
N ILE A 692 20.20 -14.60 -10.72
CA ILE A 692 19.68 -15.96 -10.64
C ILE A 692 19.95 -16.46 -9.23
N ARG A 693 18.89 -16.89 -8.55
CA ARG A 693 19.00 -17.52 -7.23
C ARG A 693 18.39 -18.91 -7.31
N GLN A 694 19.13 -19.91 -6.86
CA GLN A 694 18.68 -21.28 -6.81
C GLN A 694 18.91 -21.84 -5.41
N ASN A 695 17.94 -22.61 -4.92
CA ASN A 695 18.01 -23.28 -3.63
C ASN A 695 17.50 -24.70 -3.79
N ILE A 696 18.26 -25.65 -3.28
CA ILE A 696 17.88 -27.07 -3.20
C ILE A 696 17.98 -27.46 -1.73
N GLN A 697 16.92 -28.01 -1.22
CA GLN A 697 16.86 -28.57 0.13
C GLN A 697 16.36 -30.01 0.05
N ILE A 698 17.08 -30.94 0.67
CA ILE A 698 16.69 -32.33 0.83
C ILE A 698 16.58 -32.60 2.31
N SER A 699 15.43 -33.06 2.77
CA SER A 699 15.18 -33.39 4.17
C SER A 699 14.75 -34.84 4.27
N HIS A 700 15.36 -35.59 5.18
CA HIS A 700 15.04 -36.98 5.43
C HIS A 700 15.06 -37.23 6.95
N LEU A 701 13.98 -37.79 7.45
CA LEU A 701 13.91 -38.25 8.83
C LEU A 701 14.45 -39.69 8.88
N ILE A 702 15.53 -39.90 9.59
CA ILE A 702 16.09 -41.23 9.85
C ILE A 702 15.78 -41.63 11.28
N GLU A 703 14.89 -42.57 11.48
CA GLU A 703 14.71 -43.18 12.79
C GLU A 703 15.90 -44.14 13.07
N LEU A 704 16.83 -43.68 13.87
CA LEU A 704 17.84 -44.55 14.45
C LEU A 704 17.17 -45.36 15.55
N GLY A 705 16.82 -46.61 15.24
CA GLY A 705 16.19 -47.49 16.19
C GLY A 705 16.95 -47.50 17.52
N GLY A 706 16.25 -47.10 18.58
CA GLY A 706 16.80 -47.18 19.92
C GLY A 706 17.10 -48.63 20.29
N VAL A 707 18.34 -48.87 20.71
CA VAL A 707 18.74 -50.09 21.41
C VAL A 707 18.16 -50.01 22.84
#